data_8902c93f1cbc8b714c7ff3793e310313
#
_entry.id   8902c93f1cbc8b714c7ff3793e310313
#
_cell.length_a   1.000
_cell.length_b   1.000
_cell.length_c   1.000
_cell.angle_alpha   90.00
_cell.angle_beta   90.00
_cell.angle_gamma   90.00
#
_symmetry.space_group_name_H-M   'P 1'
#
loop_
_entity.id
_entity.type
_entity.pdbx_description
1 polymer ?
#
loop_
_entity_poly.entity_id
_entity_poly.type
_entity_poly.pdbx_seq_one_letter_code
_entity_poly.pdbx_strand_id
1 'polypeptide(L)'
;MFLEIHEPEAIERLRSLPAYQAANDLAQRNAEMCIARVLLRTGKRIAQLRGEDLLAYADVVRSSYRKHREHLAWELLVALGPLASEPPTLRGAWASSTRSRQHTVTGLVQRYGIPESPVRELLIDYLNEVKPGMDYGSLEGLAYKLVRVFWCEVLAINPDQTDLRLSKEVATAWMERLQTTIDGSPRQDTGSVLFSVRALYRDLSEWSYEEPGRWSLWVAPCPIPRAVSRSHAKKRRQVESRMQARTRMLTPNLPKFVETARDMKDRGQKLLAATLAARDGDEYEVDGWTLERLDRPVPKGMPARTNVWAKLIAVAPGVRPPRLDNGRVNVTRIEENSFWGWAVTETLAETGLRIEELTELSQMSMRQYVPSTTNTIVPLLHVVPSKTDTERLLPMSPELVKVLVEVQRRAKDGSTVIPLSVRYDNDEKTFSDPLPHLFARRVGARQEVVSKAYVRDRLLEIADHARIVDVGQKVTLTPHDFRRLFSTELVASGLPLHIASKLLGHLNLQTTRGYTAVWPEHVLEAHHAFVARRRTLRPYGENREATEKEWADFENHFLLRKVALGDCRRPFATPCVHENACAKCRFLDVDPYGLGRLEIMETNAEDRLVEARGQVWLGEVAALEESLVHIRRRKQEAEAKMARIRAGSDDLI
;
A
#
# COMPACT_ATOMS: atom_id res chain seq x y z
N MET A 1 -32.45 12.78 -23.33
CA MET A 1 -33.86 13.21 -23.28
C MET A 1 -34.17 14.05 -22.03
N PHE A 2 -34.13 13.58 -20.75
CA PHE A 2 -34.45 14.44 -19.58
C PHE A 2 -33.56 15.69 -19.50
N LEU A 3 -32.23 15.54 -19.51
CA LEU A 3 -31.28 16.63 -19.45
C LEU A 3 -31.34 17.59 -20.64
N GLU A 4 -31.63 17.08 -21.83
CA GLU A 4 -31.75 17.85 -23.05
C GLU A 4 -33.01 18.73 -23.05
N ILE A 5 -34.04 18.34 -22.32
CA ILE A 5 -35.28 19.11 -22.18
C ILE A 5 -35.15 20.16 -21.03
N HIS A 6 -34.52 19.76 -19.92
CA HIS A 6 -34.50 20.60 -18.72
C HIS A 6 -33.25 21.51 -18.60
N GLU A 7 -32.13 21.12 -19.19
CA GLU A 7 -30.84 21.81 -19.11
C GLU A 7 -30.08 21.77 -20.45
N PRO A 8 -30.65 22.17 -21.58
CA PRO A 8 -30.08 21.98 -22.93
C PRO A 8 -28.70 22.64 -23.06
N GLU A 9 -28.54 23.89 -22.63
CA GLU A 9 -27.27 24.60 -22.74
C GLU A 9 -26.16 24.00 -21.83
N ALA A 10 -26.54 23.60 -20.61
CA ALA A 10 -25.59 23.03 -19.67
C ALA A 10 -25.10 21.65 -20.11
N ILE A 11 -25.99 20.83 -20.72
CA ILE A 11 -25.61 19.50 -21.24
C ILE A 11 -24.75 19.60 -22.49
N GLU A 12 -24.98 20.57 -23.37
CA GLU A 12 -24.15 20.83 -24.53
C GLU A 12 -22.73 21.24 -24.11
N ARG A 13 -22.62 22.17 -23.18
CA ARG A 13 -21.34 22.56 -22.57
C ARG A 13 -20.65 21.38 -21.89
N LEU A 14 -21.38 20.54 -21.16
CA LEU A 14 -20.84 19.36 -20.51
C LEU A 14 -20.28 18.36 -21.53
N ARG A 15 -21.01 18.12 -22.63
CA ARG A 15 -20.56 17.24 -23.72
C ARG A 15 -19.34 17.77 -24.47
N SER A 16 -19.10 19.07 -24.48
CA SER A 16 -17.91 19.69 -25.07
C SER A 16 -16.65 19.59 -24.20
N LEU A 17 -16.77 19.18 -22.92
CA LEU A 17 -15.64 19.08 -22.02
C LEU A 17 -14.65 17.97 -22.45
N PRO A 18 -13.33 18.20 -22.35
CA PRO A 18 -12.32 17.20 -22.72
C PRO A 18 -12.48 15.87 -21.98
N ALA A 19 -12.84 15.91 -20.70
CA ALA A 19 -13.07 14.70 -19.88
C ALA A 19 -14.26 13.87 -20.39
N TYR A 20 -15.31 14.51 -20.89
CA TYR A 20 -16.45 13.82 -21.49
C TYR A 20 -16.06 13.19 -22.83
N GLN A 21 -15.39 13.94 -23.71
CA GLN A 21 -14.95 13.48 -25.03
C GLN A 21 -13.93 12.32 -24.93
N ALA A 22 -13.10 12.31 -23.89
CA ALA A 22 -12.14 11.24 -23.63
C ALA A 22 -12.77 9.95 -23.05
N ALA A 23 -14.01 10.02 -22.57
CA ALA A 23 -14.69 8.89 -21.97
C ALA A 23 -15.36 8.01 -23.04
N ASN A 24 -15.48 6.70 -22.79
CA ASN A 24 -16.25 5.82 -23.66
C ASN A 24 -17.75 6.05 -23.51
N ASP A 25 -18.54 5.64 -24.51
CA ASP A 25 -19.99 5.85 -24.59
C ASP A 25 -20.73 5.38 -23.33
N LEU A 26 -20.28 4.27 -22.71
CA LEU A 26 -20.91 3.75 -21.50
C LEU A 26 -20.65 4.68 -20.31
N ALA A 27 -19.44 5.21 -20.17
CA ALA A 27 -19.09 6.16 -19.11
C ALA A 27 -19.84 7.48 -19.29
N GLN A 28 -19.94 7.98 -20.53
CA GLN A 28 -20.69 9.18 -20.89
C GLN A 28 -22.17 9.05 -20.48
N ARG A 29 -22.83 7.96 -20.93
CA ARG A 29 -24.24 7.68 -20.57
C ARG A 29 -24.44 7.54 -19.05
N ASN A 30 -23.51 6.90 -18.36
CA ASN A 30 -23.58 6.73 -16.91
C ASN A 30 -23.44 8.07 -16.17
N ALA A 31 -22.54 8.94 -16.64
CA ALA A 31 -22.37 10.27 -16.06
C ALA A 31 -23.63 11.13 -16.24
N GLU A 32 -24.17 11.17 -17.46
CA GLU A 32 -25.44 11.88 -17.74
C GLU A 32 -26.59 11.32 -16.90
N MET A 33 -26.69 9.99 -16.78
CA MET A 33 -27.74 9.34 -15.99
C MET A 33 -27.55 9.62 -14.48
N CYS A 34 -26.32 9.70 -13.99
CA CYS A 34 -26.02 10.09 -12.62
C CYS A 34 -26.52 11.53 -12.34
N ILE A 35 -26.11 12.48 -13.19
CA ILE A 35 -26.54 13.87 -13.10
C ILE A 35 -28.07 13.98 -13.14
N ALA A 36 -28.72 13.35 -14.12
CA ALA A 36 -30.18 13.35 -14.24
C ALA A 36 -30.89 12.86 -12.96
N ARG A 37 -30.38 11.76 -12.38
CA ARG A 37 -30.95 11.21 -11.14
C ARG A 37 -30.75 12.11 -9.92
N VAL A 38 -29.61 12.79 -9.83
CA VAL A 38 -29.34 13.76 -8.76
C VAL A 38 -30.30 14.93 -8.90
N LEU A 39 -30.49 15.48 -10.13
CA LEU A 39 -31.44 16.57 -10.38
C LEU A 39 -32.88 16.17 -10.04
N LEU A 40 -33.32 14.98 -10.49
CA LEU A 40 -34.65 14.44 -10.17
C LEU A 40 -34.88 14.27 -8.67
N ARG A 41 -33.85 13.87 -7.93
CA ARG A 41 -33.94 13.68 -6.49
C ARG A 41 -33.95 14.98 -5.70
N THR A 42 -33.17 15.96 -6.16
CA THR A 42 -32.96 17.21 -5.42
C THR A 42 -33.92 18.33 -5.84
N GLY A 43 -34.51 18.22 -7.06
CA GLY A 43 -35.30 19.31 -7.67
C GLY A 43 -34.45 20.51 -8.08
N LYS A 44 -33.10 20.42 -8.02
CA LYS A 44 -32.17 21.50 -8.34
C LYS A 44 -31.87 21.55 -9.84
N ARG A 45 -31.35 22.69 -10.31
CA ARG A 45 -30.69 22.81 -11.63
C ARG A 45 -29.20 22.47 -11.51
N ILE A 46 -28.55 22.15 -12.65
CA ILE A 46 -27.11 21.83 -12.68
C ILE A 46 -26.28 22.91 -11.98
N ALA A 47 -26.54 24.17 -12.25
CA ALA A 47 -25.84 25.31 -11.63
C ALA A 47 -26.00 25.42 -10.10
N GLN A 48 -27.00 24.77 -9.52
CA GLN A 48 -27.33 24.79 -8.09
C GLN A 48 -26.80 23.55 -7.34
N LEU A 49 -26.22 22.59 -8.06
CA LEU A 49 -25.69 21.39 -7.43
C LEU A 49 -24.50 21.70 -6.53
N ARG A 50 -24.41 20.99 -5.43
CA ARG A 50 -23.30 21.02 -4.48
C ARG A 50 -22.70 19.62 -4.35
N GLY A 51 -21.47 19.55 -3.86
CA GLY A 51 -20.79 18.27 -3.61
C GLY A 51 -21.59 17.31 -2.74
N GLU A 52 -22.27 17.86 -1.73
CA GLU A 52 -23.15 17.08 -0.82
C GLU A 52 -24.29 16.34 -1.55
N ASP A 53 -24.84 16.91 -2.62
CA ASP A 53 -25.93 16.29 -3.38
C ASP A 53 -25.47 15.00 -4.08
N LEU A 54 -24.26 15.03 -4.68
CA LEU A 54 -23.66 13.86 -5.32
C LEU A 54 -23.18 12.84 -4.29
N LEU A 55 -22.61 13.30 -3.18
CA LEU A 55 -22.17 12.40 -2.10
C LEU A 55 -23.35 11.65 -1.50
N ALA A 56 -24.45 12.34 -1.22
CA ALA A 56 -25.68 11.73 -0.72
C ALA A 56 -26.32 10.74 -1.72
N TYR A 57 -26.24 11.05 -3.03
CA TYR A 57 -26.67 10.12 -4.07
C TYR A 57 -25.78 8.88 -4.13
N ALA A 58 -24.47 9.06 -4.09
CA ALA A 58 -23.50 7.96 -4.09
C ALA A 58 -23.70 7.00 -2.91
N ASP A 59 -24.03 7.51 -1.73
CA ASP A 59 -24.31 6.69 -0.54
C ASP A 59 -25.57 5.83 -0.72
N VAL A 60 -26.61 6.37 -1.34
CA VAL A 60 -27.85 5.61 -1.65
C VAL A 60 -27.60 4.52 -2.70
N VAL A 61 -26.83 4.81 -3.76
CA VAL A 61 -26.53 3.84 -4.81
C VAL A 61 -25.67 2.68 -4.26
N ARG A 62 -24.77 2.95 -3.31
CA ARG A 62 -23.96 1.90 -2.66
C ARG A 62 -24.80 0.89 -1.90
N SER A 63 -25.84 1.34 -1.23
CA SER A 63 -26.71 0.44 -0.47
C SER A 63 -27.46 -0.57 -1.35
N SER A 64 -27.55 -0.30 -2.68
CA SER A 64 -28.28 -1.12 -3.64
C SER A 64 -27.42 -2.02 -4.55
N TYR A 65 -26.19 -2.37 -4.17
CA TYR A 65 -25.27 -3.27 -4.91
C TYR A 65 -24.91 -2.85 -6.35
N ARG A 66 -25.16 -1.61 -6.75
CA ARG A 66 -24.83 -1.13 -8.09
C ARG A 66 -23.39 -0.59 -8.14
N LYS A 67 -22.67 -0.92 -9.23
CA LYS A 67 -21.31 -0.42 -9.48
C LYS A 67 -21.31 1.11 -9.50
N HIS A 68 -20.34 1.70 -8.78
CA HIS A 68 -20.14 3.14 -8.73
C HIS A 68 -19.81 3.70 -10.10
N ARG A 69 -20.55 4.70 -10.53
CA ARG A 69 -20.43 5.35 -11.84
C ARG A 69 -20.43 6.88 -11.73
N GLU A 70 -20.31 7.39 -10.52
CA GLU A 70 -20.45 8.82 -10.20
C GLU A 70 -19.17 9.62 -10.43
N HIS A 71 -18.03 8.95 -10.61
CA HIS A 71 -16.71 9.60 -10.71
C HIS A 71 -16.64 10.59 -11.88
N LEU A 72 -17.03 10.18 -13.09
CA LEU A 72 -17.01 11.06 -14.24
C LEU A 72 -18.03 12.21 -14.10
N ALA A 73 -19.21 11.94 -13.55
CA ALA A 73 -20.20 12.99 -13.28
C ALA A 73 -19.63 14.09 -12.35
N TRP A 74 -18.91 13.69 -11.32
CA TRP A 74 -18.23 14.63 -10.42
C TRP A 74 -17.22 15.51 -11.16
N GLU A 75 -16.32 14.92 -11.95
CA GLU A 75 -15.31 15.67 -12.71
C GLU A 75 -15.93 16.65 -13.69
N LEU A 76 -16.96 16.21 -14.39
CA LEU A 76 -17.67 17.06 -15.35
C LEU A 76 -18.32 18.25 -14.67
N LEU A 77 -18.92 18.07 -13.47
CA LEU A 77 -19.52 19.15 -12.71
C LEU A 77 -18.47 20.10 -12.08
N VAL A 78 -17.31 19.58 -11.71
CA VAL A 78 -16.17 20.43 -11.29
C VAL A 78 -15.70 21.28 -12.49
N ALA A 79 -15.51 20.68 -13.65
CA ALA A 79 -15.06 21.38 -14.87
C ALA A 79 -16.11 22.36 -15.42
N LEU A 80 -17.40 22.04 -15.26
CA LEU A 80 -18.51 22.91 -15.70
C LEU A 80 -18.70 24.13 -14.77
N GLY A 81 -18.24 24.05 -13.51
CA GLY A 81 -18.24 25.13 -12.54
C GLY A 81 -19.05 24.92 -11.28
N PRO A 82 -20.19 24.22 -11.25
CA PRO A 82 -21.01 24.06 -10.04
C PRO A 82 -20.24 23.53 -8.83
N LEU A 83 -19.26 22.67 -9.06
CA LEU A 83 -18.41 22.09 -8.02
C LEU A 83 -16.96 22.62 -8.07
N ALA A 84 -16.71 23.80 -8.63
CA ALA A 84 -15.36 24.36 -8.78
C ALA A 84 -14.62 24.59 -7.44
N SER A 85 -15.35 24.82 -6.36
CA SER A 85 -14.80 24.96 -5.00
C SER A 85 -14.57 23.61 -4.29
N GLU A 86 -15.05 22.52 -4.87
CA GLU A 86 -14.91 21.17 -4.33
C GLU A 86 -13.61 20.51 -4.77
N PRO A 87 -13.15 19.46 -4.09
CA PRO A 87 -12.02 18.67 -4.56
C PRO A 87 -12.21 18.18 -6.00
N PRO A 88 -11.15 18.15 -6.81
CA PRO A 88 -11.24 17.83 -8.24
C PRO A 88 -11.75 16.41 -8.53
N THR A 89 -11.74 15.54 -7.54
CA THR A 89 -12.21 14.16 -7.67
C THR A 89 -13.21 13.80 -6.58
N LEU A 90 -14.17 12.95 -6.90
CA LEU A 90 -15.12 12.40 -5.93
C LEU A 90 -14.42 11.68 -4.75
N ARG A 91 -13.27 11.04 -4.99
CA ARG A 91 -12.46 10.43 -3.92
C ARG A 91 -11.84 11.48 -3.02
N GLY A 92 -11.34 12.56 -3.59
CA GLY A 92 -10.85 13.70 -2.82
C GLY A 92 -11.94 14.34 -1.98
N ALA A 93 -13.15 14.48 -2.54
CA ALA A 93 -14.30 14.95 -1.80
C ALA A 93 -14.72 14.04 -0.64
N TRP A 94 -14.62 12.73 -0.83
CA TRP A 94 -14.82 11.79 0.27
C TRP A 94 -13.73 11.86 1.33
N ALA A 95 -12.49 12.09 0.93
CA ALA A 95 -11.37 12.25 1.88
C ALA A 95 -11.49 13.56 2.69
N SER A 96 -11.97 14.64 2.08
CA SER A 96 -12.15 15.94 2.71
C SER A 96 -13.50 16.08 3.44
N SER A 97 -14.49 15.27 3.07
CA SER A 97 -15.73 15.21 3.84
C SER A 97 -15.43 14.56 5.20
N THR A 98 -15.90 15.18 6.30
CA THR A 98 -15.87 14.61 7.66
C THR A 98 -16.63 13.28 7.80
N ARG A 99 -17.15 12.74 6.71
CA ARG A 99 -17.77 11.42 6.64
C ARG A 99 -16.68 10.35 6.55
N SER A 100 -16.03 10.08 7.68
CA SER A 100 -15.38 8.81 7.90
C SER A 100 -16.37 7.71 7.55
N ARG A 101 -15.97 6.74 6.70
CA ARG A 101 -16.78 5.53 6.46
C ARG A 101 -16.73 4.58 7.66
N GLN A 102 -16.05 4.99 8.70
CA GLN A 102 -16.05 4.31 9.98
C GLN A 102 -17.39 4.55 10.68
N HIS A 103 -18.03 3.48 11.07
CA HIS A 103 -19.17 3.54 11.98
C HIS A 103 -18.67 3.85 13.39
N THR A 104 -19.46 4.58 14.17
CA THR A 104 -19.25 4.64 15.62
C THR A 104 -19.40 3.22 16.21
N VAL A 105 -18.89 2.99 17.41
CA VAL A 105 -19.06 1.70 18.10
C VAL A 105 -20.54 1.35 18.23
N THR A 106 -21.36 2.32 18.60
CA THR A 106 -22.83 2.16 18.63
C THR A 106 -23.37 1.72 17.27
N GLY A 107 -22.94 2.36 16.18
CA GLY A 107 -23.34 1.98 14.82
C GLY A 107 -22.87 0.58 14.42
N LEU A 108 -21.68 0.16 14.87
CA LEU A 108 -21.18 -1.21 14.65
C LEU A 108 -22.03 -2.28 15.34
N VAL A 109 -22.62 -1.97 16.49
CA VAL A 109 -23.50 -2.88 17.23
C VAL A 109 -24.91 -2.85 16.66
N GLN A 110 -25.47 -1.67 16.45
CA GLN A 110 -26.85 -1.49 16.00
C GLN A 110 -27.14 -2.05 14.60
N ARG A 111 -26.15 -2.05 13.70
CA ARG A 111 -26.33 -2.58 12.32
C ARG A 111 -26.77 -4.04 12.26
N TYR A 112 -26.63 -4.80 13.33
CA TYR A 112 -27.05 -6.19 13.40
C TYR A 112 -28.46 -6.39 13.97
N GLY A 113 -29.18 -5.31 14.27
CA GLY A 113 -30.59 -5.36 14.68
C GLY A 113 -30.82 -5.96 16.06
N ILE A 114 -29.86 -5.88 16.98
CA ILE A 114 -30.05 -6.32 18.37
C ILE A 114 -31.06 -5.39 19.06
N PRO A 115 -32.08 -5.95 19.73
CA PRO A 115 -33.02 -5.17 20.55
C PRO A 115 -32.30 -4.33 21.61
N GLU A 116 -32.91 -3.24 22.01
CA GLU A 116 -32.45 -2.48 23.17
C GLU A 116 -32.47 -3.35 24.41
N SER A 117 -31.29 -3.55 24.99
CA SER A 117 -31.11 -4.42 26.13
C SER A 117 -29.84 -4.06 26.90
N PRO A 118 -29.76 -4.40 28.18
CA PRO A 118 -28.55 -4.17 28.96
C PRO A 118 -27.28 -4.81 28.34
N VAL A 119 -27.41 -5.96 27.67
CA VAL A 119 -26.29 -6.62 27.01
C VAL A 119 -25.85 -5.86 25.74
N ARG A 120 -26.79 -5.20 25.04
CA ARG A 120 -26.40 -4.35 23.90
C ARG A 120 -25.51 -3.19 24.37
N GLU A 121 -25.89 -2.54 25.47
CA GLU A 121 -25.09 -1.45 26.05
C GLU A 121 -23.76 -1.95 26.60
N LEU A 122 -23.73 -3.10 27.25
CA LEU A 122 -22.48 -3.78 27.64
C LEU A 122 -21.55 -4.01 26.45
N LEU A 123 -22.05 -4.51 25.32
CA LEU A 123 -21.23 -4.75 24.13
C LEU A 123 -20.69 -3.44 23.53
N ILE A 124 -21.47 -2.36 23.59
CA ILE A 124 -21.01 -1.02 23.20
C ILE A 124 -19.89 -0.54 24.13
N ASP A 125 -20.09 -0.66 25.45
CA ASP A 125 -19.10 -0.25 26.46
C ASP A 125 -17.80 -1.06 26.34
N TYR A 126 -17.91 -2.38 26.20
CA TYR A 126 -16.76 -3.25 26.01
C TYR A 126 -15.95 -2.89 24.75
N LEU A 127 -16.63 -2.67 23.62
CA LEU A 127 -15.97 -2.30 22.37
C LEU A 127 -15.34 -0.89 22.45
N ASN A 128 -15.93 0.05 23.20
CA ASN A 128 -15.33 1.35 23.45
C ASN A 128 -14.06 1.24 24.30
N GLU A 129 -14.03 0.33 25.28
CA GLU A 129 -12.89 0.10 26.16
C GLU A 129 -11.69 -0.49 25.40
N VAL A 130 -11.93 -1.45 24.50
CA VAL A 130 -10.84 -2.09 23.73
C VAL A 130 -10.41 -1.28 22.51
N LYS A 131 -11.24 -0.33 22.04
CA LYS A 131 -11.00 0.48 20.84
C LYS A 131 -9.64 1.17 20.81
N PRO A 132 -9.11 1.78 21.88
CA PRO A 132 -7.83 2.49 21.83
C PRO A 132 -6.63 1.61 21.48
N GLY A 133 -6.73 0.31 21.70
CA GLY A 133 -5.68 -0.68 21.39
C GLY A 133 -5.84 -1.38 20.04
N MET A 134 -6.80 -0.95 19.19
CA MET A 134 -7.15 -1.68 17.96
C MET A 134 -7.28 -0.74 16.76
N ASP A 135 -6.86 -1.22 15.57
CA ASP A 135 -7.24 -0.62 14.31
C ASP A 135 -8.74 -0.83 14.02
N TYR A 136 -9.31 0.03 13.17
CA TYR A 136 -10.75 0.00 12.90
C TYR A 136 -11.22 -1.34 12.32
N GLY A 137 -10.42 -1.93 11.39
CA GLY A 137 -10.76 -3.22 10.80
C GLY A 137 -10.81 -4.36 11.83
N SER A 138 -9.91 -4.33 12.80
CA SER A 138 -9.91 -5.28 13.94
C SER A 138 -11.10 -5.06 14.85
N LEU A 139 -11.44 -3.81 15.16
CA LEU A 139 -12.62 -3.45 15.94
C LEU A 139 -13.92 -3.87 15.25
N GLU A 140 -14.06 -3.58 13.96
CA GLU A 140 -15.21 -4.02 13.14
C GLU A 140 -15.34 -5.54 13.12
N GLY A 141 -14.20 -6.25 12.95
CA GLY A 141 -14.15 -7.70 13.02
C GLY A 141 -14.51 -8.27 14.41
N LEU A 142 -14.10 -7.60 15.48
CA LEU A 142 -14.47 -7.98 16.86
C LEU A 142 -15.96 -7.75 17.09
N ALA A 143 -16.51 -6.60 16.70
CA ALA A 143 -17.94 -6.32 16.78
C ALA A 143 -18.76 -7.36 16.01
N TYR A 144 -18.36 -7.73 14.78
CA TYR A 144 -19.01 -8.81 14.03
C TYR A 144 -19.05 -10.13 14.81
N LYS A 145 -17.93 -10.53 15.42
CA LYS A 145 -17.83 -11.79 16.16
C LYS A 145 -18.69 -11.78 17.44
N LEU A 146 -18.60 -10.70 18.21
CA LEU A 146 -19.30 -10.63 19.50
C LEU A 146 -20.79 -10.33 19.32
N VAL A 147 -21.15 -9.49 18.36
CA VAL A 147 -22.53 -9.08 18.15
C VAL A 147 -23.26 -10.04 17.24
N ARG A 148 -22.79 -10.21 15.98
CA ARG A 148 -23.53 -11.00 14.97
C ARG A 148 -23.38 -12.51 15.19
N VAL A 149 -22.14 -13.00 15.44
CA VAL A 149 -21.87 -14.44 15.47
C VAL A 149 -22.10 -15.04 16.86
N PHE A 150 -21.97 -14.23 17.91
CA PHE A 150 -22.23 -14.71 19.28
C PHE A 150 -23.61 -14.27 19.74
N TRP A 151 -23.81 -12.98 20.05
CA TRP A 151 -25.01 -12.55 20.77
C TRP A 151 -26.31 -12.70 19.96
N CYS A 152 -26.32 -12.33 18.68
CA CYS A 152 -27.51 -12.57 17.83
C CYS A 152 -27.89 -14.04 17.74
N GLU A 153 -26.91 -14.95 17.68
CA GLU A 153 -27.18 -16.39 17.64
C GLU A 153 -27.66 -16.92 19.01
N VAL A 154 -27.17 -16.36 20.12
CA VAL A 154 -27.67 -16.67 21.46
C VAL A 154 -29.15 -16.27 21.57
N LEU A 155 -29.51 -15.05 21.15
CA LEU A 155 -30.90 -14.60 21.14
C LEU A 155 -31.80 -15.39 20.20
N ALA A 156 -31.25 -15.88 19.09
CA ALA A 156 -32.00 -16.77 18.19
C ALA A 156 -32.24 -18.19 18.77
N ILE A 157 -31.47 -18.60 19.78
CA ILE A 157 -31.65 -19.84 20.53
C ILE A 157 -32.56 -19.61 21.75
N ASN A 158 -32.30 -18.54 22.50
CA ASN A 158 -33.06 -18.13 23.67
C ASN A 158 -33.39 -16.61 23.58
N PRO A 159 -34.58 -16.26 23.07
CA PRO A 159 -35.00 -14.85 22.94
C PRO A 159 -35.08 -14.10 24.25
N ASP A 160 -35.28 -14.80 25.38
CA ASP A 160 -35.41 -14.20 26.70
C ASP A 160 -34.07 -14.04 27.44
N GLN A 161 -32.94 -14.26 26.77
CA GLN A 161 -31.61 -14.12 27.39
C GLN A 161 -31.29 -12.66 27.67
N THR A 162 -31.15 -12.30 28.93
CA THR A 162 -30.94 -10.89 29.38
C THR A 162 -29.53 -10.63 29.93
N ASP A 163 -28.72 -11.66 30.14
CA ASP A 163 -27.36 -11.56 30.69
C ASP A 163 -26.37 -12.56 30.01
N LEU A 164 -25.11 -12.50 30.40
CA LEU A 164 -24.06 -13.37 29.87
C LEU A 164 -23.99 -14.77 30.52
N ARG A 165 -24.87 -15.07 31.47
CA ARG A 165 -24.92 -16.41 32.13
C ARG A 165 -25.72 -17.37 31.27
N LEU A 166 -25.06 -17.98 30.28
CA LEU A 166 -25.71 -18.93 29.40
C LEU A 166 -25.89 -20.28 30.09
N SER A 167 -27.08 -20.90 29.91
CA SER A 167 -27.28 -22.29 30.31
C SER A 167 -26.38 -23.20 29.46
N LYS A 168 -26.13 -24.41 29.94
CA LYS A 168 -25.30 -25.38 29.21
C LYS A 168 -25.92 -25.74 27.86
N GLU A 169 -27.23 -25.82 27.79
CA GLU A 169 -27.99 -26.11 26.57
C GLU A 169 -27.81 -25.00 25.53
N VAL A 170 -28.02 -23.75 25.92
CA VAL A 170 -27.83 -22.57 25.03
C VAL A 170 -26.38 -22.47 24.54
N ALA A 171 -25.41 -22.66 25.44
CA ALA A 171 -24.00 -22.63 25.07
C ALA A 171 -23.63 -23.74 24.09
N THR A 172 -24.16 -24.96 24.29
CA THR A 172 -23.90 -26.09 23.37
C THR A 172 -24.55 -25.86 22.02
N ALA A 173 -25.80 -25.46 21.97
CA ALA A 173 -26.53 -25.16 20.74
C ALA A 173 -25.85 -24.03 19.94
N TRP A 174 -25.34 -22.98 20.63
CA TRP A 174 -24.57 -21.91 19.97
C TRP A 174 -23.26 -22.46 19.38
N MET A 175 -22.50 -23.27 20.11
CA MET A 175 -21.25 -23.86 19.61
C MET A 175 -21.47 -24.79 18.41
N GLU A 176 -22.59 -25.47 18.33
CA GLU A 176 -22.99 -26.30 17.18
C GLU A 176 -23.31 -25.43 15.97
N ARG A 177 -24.14 -24.39 16.13
CA ARG A 177 -24.44 -23.42 15.07
C ARG A 177 -23.20 -22.70 14.56
N LEU A 178 -22.21 -22.45 15.43
CA LEU A 178 -20.97 -21.80 15.07
C LEU A 178 -20.15 -22.59 14.02
N GLN A 179 -20.37 -23.90 13.84
CA GLN A 179 -19.62 -24.71 12.88
C GLN A 179 -19.95 -24.37 11.42
N THR A 180 -21.11 -23.79 11.17
CA THR A 180 -21.59 -23.45 9.82
C THR A 180 -21.80 -21.93 9.68
N THR A 181 -21.68 -21.44 8.46
CA THR A 181 -22.07 -20.07 8.07
C THR A 181 -23.56 -20.03 7.70
N ILE A 182 -24.10 -18.84 7.48
CA ILE A 182 -25.53 -18.65 7.15
C ILE A 182 -25.94 -19.41 5.87
N ASP A 183 -25.01 -19.54 4.92
CA ASP A 183 -25.20 -20.29 3.67
C ASP A 183 -25.00 -21.81 3.81
N GLY A 184 -24.81 -22.31 5.03
CA GLY A 184 -24.63 -23.74 5.33
C GLY A 184 -23.21 -24.27 5.08
N SER A 185 -22.27 -23.45 4.64
CA SER A 185 -20.88 -23.87 4.43
C SER A 185 -20.12 -24.00 5.77
N PRO A 186 -19.08 -24.86 5.86
CA PRO A 186 -18.25 -24.97 7.07
C PRO A 186 -17.53 -23.64 7.39
N ARG A 187 -17.70 -23.13 8.62
CA ARG A 187 -17.04 -21.92 9.08
C ARG A 187 -15.55 -22.16 9.31
N GLN A 188 -14.72 -21.35 8.67
CA GLN A 188 -13.25 -21.44 8.75
C GLN A 188 -12.68 -20.73 9.99
N ASP A 189 -13.32 -19.66 10.46
CA ASP A 189 -12.84 -18.78 11.53
C ASP A 189 -13.39 -19.11 12.93
N THR A 190 -13.97 -20.30 13.12
CA THR A 190 -14.57 -20.77 14.38
C THR A 190 -13.68 -20.50 15.60
N GLY A 191 -12.36 -20.78 15.46
CA GLY A 191 -11.40 -20.52 16.55
C GLY A 191 -11.30 -19.06 16.92
N SER A 192 -11.27 -18.17 15.95
CA SER A 192 -11.19 -16.73 16.16
C SER A 192 -12.42 -16.20 16.92
N VAL A 193 -13.62 -16.69 16.57
CA VAL A 193 -14.85 -16.33 17.30
C VAL A 193 -14.81 -16.80 18.74
N LEU A 194 -14.47 -18.10 18.97
CA LEU A 194 -14.38 -18.66 20.31
C LEU A 194 -13.37 -17.92 21.20
N PHE A 195 -12.22 -17.54 20.65
CA PHE A 195 -11.23 -16.77 21.40
C PHE A 195 -11.70 -15.34 21.69
N SER A 196 -12.40 -14.68 20.76
CA SER A 196 -12.97 -13.36 21.01
C SER A 196 -14.03 -13.39 22.10
N VAL A 197 -14.94 -14.36 22.07
CA VAL A 197 -15.95 -14.53 23.13
C VAL A 197 -15.30 -14.86 24.48
N ARG A 198 -14.29 -15.75 24.48
CA ARG A 198 -13.57 -16.06 25.71
C ARG A 198 -12.80 -14.87 26.29
N ALA A 199 -12.25 -14.00 25.43
CA ALA A 199 -11.60 -12.75 25.84
C ALA A 199 -12.61 -11.83 26.52
N LEU A 200 -13.81 -11.62 25.94
CA LEU A 200 -14.87 -10.84 26.56
C LEU A 200 -15.15 -11.28 28.01
N TYR A 201 -15.39 -12.58 28.24
CA TYR A 201 -15.68 -13.09 29.59
C TYR A 201 -14.50 -12.94 30.55
N ARG A 202 -13.27 -13.09 30.08
CA ARG A 202 -12.06 -12.92 30.90
C ARG A 202 -11.85 -11.45 31.25
N ASP A 203 -11.94 -10.59 30.26
CA ASP A 203 -11.68 -9.17 30.42
C ASP A 203 -12.71 -8.53 31.34
N LEU A 204 -14.01 -8.88 31.23
CA LEU A 204 -15.04 -8.45 32.16
C LEU A 204 -14.77 -8.94 33.61
N SER A 205 -14.26 -10.16 33.77
CA SER A 205 -13.86 -10.67 35.08
C SER A 205 -12.64 -9.93 35.64
N GLU A 206 -11.67 -9.57 34.81
CA GLU A 206 -10.48 -8.83 35.20
C GLU A 206 -10.82 -7.38 35.54
N TRP A 207 -11.54 -6.69 34.69
CA TRP A 207 -11.96 -5.29 34.88
C TRP A 207 -12.93 -5.11 36.05
N SER A 208 -13.65 -6.15 36.45
CA SER A 208 -14.50 -6.09 37.65
C SER A 208 -13.74 -5.87 38.94
N TYR A 209 -12.43 -6.16 38.97
CA TYR A 209 -11.56 -5.84 40.12
C TYR A 209 -11.11 -4.39 40.11
N GLU A 210 -10.95 -3.78 38.93
CA GLU A 210 -10.50 -2.40 38.78
C GLU A 210 -11.69 -1.43 38.91
N GLU A 211 -12.82 -1.71 38.24
CA GLU A 211 -14.05 -0.90 38.27
C GLU A 211 -15.29 -1.75 38.64
N PRO A 212 -15.43 -2.14 39.93
CA PRO A 212 -16.51 -3.03 40.35
C PRO A 212 -17.92 -2.52 40.03
N GLY A 213 -18.14 -1.22 40.16
CA GLY A 213 -19.44 -0.59 39.91
C GLY A 213 -19.92 -0.68 38.46
N ARG A 214 -19.00 -0.82 37.53
CA ARG A 214 -19.30 -0.88 36.09
C ARG A 214 -19.41 -2.33 35.58
N TRP A 215 -18.49 -3.20 35.99
CA TRP A 215 -18.29 -4.50 35.37
C TRP A 215 -18.77 -5.70 36.18
N SER A 216 -18.93 -5.60 37.52
CA SER A 216 -19.25 -6.76 38.36
C SER A 216 -20.55 -7.47 38.01
N LEU A 217 -21.57 -6.71 37.56
CA LEU A 217 -22.86 -7.29 37.15
C LEU A 217 -22.74 -8.24 35.95
N TRP A 218 -21.69 -8.07 35.15
CA TRP A 218 -21.49 -8.79 33.90
C TRP A 218 -20.57 -10.00 34.03
N VAL A 219 -20.02 -10.23 35.23
CA VAL A 219 -19.16 -11.40 35.50
C VAL A 219 -19.99 -12.66 35.45
N ALA A 220 -19.65 -13.52 34.50
CA ALA A 220 -20.34 -14.77 34.26
C ALA A 220 -19.33 -15.90 33.92
N PRO A 221 -19.69 -17.17 34.19
CA PRO A 221 -18.87 -18.30 33.75
C PRO A 221 -18.74 -18.33 32.23
N CYS A 222 -17.51 -18.47 31.73
CA CYS A 222 -17.27 -18.54 30.28
C CYS A 222 -17.92 -19.81 29.71
N PRO A 223 -18.80 -19.69 28.69
CA PRO A 223 -19.52 -20.83 28.13
C PRO A 223 -18.62 -21.79 27.33
N ILE A 224 -17.38 -21.39 27.05
CA ILE A 224 -16.44 -22.14 26.22
C ILE A 224 -15.53 -23.01 27.08
N PRO A 225 -15.64 -24.36 26.99
CA PRO A 225 -14.81 -25.28 27.77
C PRO A 225 -13.31 -25.12 27.46
N ARG A 226 -12.44 -25.31 28.47
CA ARG A 226 -10.98 -25.27 28.28
C ARG A 226 -10.47 -26.30 27.25
N ALA A 227 -11.14 -27.43 27.11
CA ALA A 227 -10.81 -28.47 26.14
C ALA A 227 -10.89 -27.99 24.70
N VAL A 228 -11.83 -27.08 24.38
CA VAL A 228 -11.99 -26.49 23.04
C VAL A 228 -10.78 -25.67 22.69
N SER A 229 -10.25 -24.87 23.62
CA SER A 229 -9.02 -24.08 23.40
C SER A 229 -7.81 -24.95 23.07
N ARG A 230 -7.69 -26.14 23.71
CA ARG A 230 -6.60 -27.09 23.42
C ARG A 230 -6.73 -27.71 22.03
N SER A 231 -7.95 -28.03 21.59
CA SER A 231 -8.20 -28.57 20.24
C SER A 231 -7.80 -27.57 19.15
N HIS A 232 -8.04 -26.28 19.35
CA HIS A 232 -7.62 -25.23 18.43
C HIS A 232 -6.09 -25.09 18.33
N ALA A 233 -5.34 -25.28 19.42
CA ALA A 233 -3.88 -25.31 19.37
C ALA A 233 -3.36 -26.43 18.45
N LYS A 234 -4.01 -27.62 18.48
CA LYS A 234 -3.70 -28.72 17.56
C LYS A 234 -4.02 -28.36 16.10
N LYS A 235 -5.19 -27.79 15.84
CA LYS A 235 -5.58 -27.30 14.49
C LYS A 235 -4.61 -26.27 13.96
N ARG A 236 -4.17 -25.32 14.80
CA ARG A 236 -3.18 -24.31 14.42
C ARG A 236 -1.86 -24.93 13.95
N ARG A 237 -1.31 -25.94 14.66
CA ARG A 237 -0.11 -26.67 14.24
C ARG A 237 -0.31 -27.37 12.89
N GLN A 238 -1.49 -27.94 12.63
CA GLN A 238 -1.81 -28.53 11.34
C GLN A 238 -1.83 -27.49 10.21
N VAL A 239 -2.41 -26.31 10.48
CA VAL A 239 -2.40 -25.20 9.51
C VAL A 239 -0.96 -24.75 9.24
N GLU A 240 -0.14 -24.58 10.27
CA GLU A 240 1.29 -24.23 10.14
C GLU A 240 2.04 -25.28 9.29
N SER A 241 1.81 -26.58 9.51
CA SER A 241 2.41 -27.66 8.72
C SER A 241 1.99 -27.60 7.24
N ARG A 242 0.69 -27.40 6.96
CA ARG A 242 0.19 -27.22 5.58
C ARG A 242 0.80 -26.00 4.90
N MET A 243 0.97 -24.92 5.65
CA MET A 243 1.61 -23.68 5.14
C MET A 243 3.08 -23.90 4.79
N GLN A 244 3.82 -24.67 5.63
CA GLN A 244 5.21 -25.04 5.33
C GLN A 244 5.31 -25.97 4.11
N ALA A 245 4.39 -26.94 3.97
CA ALA A 245 4.30 -27.80 2.81
C ALA A 245 4.03 -26.97 1.54
N ARG A 246 3.08 -26.02 1.60
CA ARG A 246 2.82 -25.10 0.48
C ARG A 246 4.06 -24.26 0.13
N THR A 247 4.79 -23.71 1.10
CA THR A 247 6.00 -22.94 0.85
C THR A 247 7.06 -23.79 0.15
N ARG A 248 7.28 -25.03 0.62
CA ARG A 248 8.21 -25.96 -0.04
C ARG A 248 7.84 -26.27 -1.49
N MET A 249 6.55 -26.44 -1.78
CA MET A 249 6.03 -26.66 -3.14
C MET A 249 6.22 -25.41 -4.01
N LEU A 250 6.01 -24.21 -3.46
CA LEU A 250 6.11 -22.96 -4.22
C LEU A 250 7.55 -22.52 -4.50
N THR A 251 8.50 -22.82 -3.61
CA THR A 251 9.91 -22.38 -3.73
C THR A 251 10.53 -22.68 -5.11
N PRO A 252 10.47 -23.90 -5.67
CA PRO A 252 11.05 -24.19 -6.97
C PRO A 252 10.27 -23.57 -8.14
N ASN A 253 9.03 -23.14 -7.91
CA ASN A 253 8.16 -22.58 -8.94
C ASN A 253 8.24 -21.05 -9.05
N LEU A 254 8.81 -20.37 -8.04
CA LEU A 254 8.91 -18.90 -8.01
C LEU A 254 9.71 -18.34 -9.21
N PRO A 255 10.90 -18.89 -9.59
CA PRO A 255 11.65 -18.37 -10.73
C PRO A 255 10.84 -18.37 -12.02
N LYS A 256 10.15 -19.48 -12.33
CA LYS A 256 9.29 -19.61 -13.51
C LYS A 256 8.13 -18.59 -13.49
N PHE A 257 7.57 -18.32 -12.31
CA PHE A 257 6.51 -17.34 -12.18
C PHE A 257 7.01 -15.92 -12.48
N VAL A 258 8.19 -15.56 -11.95
CA VAL A 258 8.86 -14.27 -12.19
C VAL A 258 9.24 -14.12 -13.66
N GLU A 259 9.84 -15.14 -14.28
CA GLU A 259 10.18 -15.17 -15.70
C GLU A 259 8.94 -14.97 -16.58
N THR A 260 7.83 -15.68 -16.28
CA THR A 260 6.57 -15.51 -17.00
C THR A 260 6.07 -14.06 -16.91
N ALA A 261 6.21 -13.41 -15.76
CA ALA A 261 5.80 -12.01 -15.60
C ALA A 261 6.63 -11.06 -16.46
N ARG A 262 7.95 -11.32 -16.59
CA ARG A 262 8.85 -10.58 -17.50
C ARG A 262 8.48 -10.79 -18.95
N ASP A 263 8.30 -12.05 -19.37
CA ASP A 263 7.88 -12.38 -20.73
C ASP A 263 6.55 -11.69 -21.11
N MET A 264 5.58 -11.67 -20.19
CA MET A 264 4.31 -10.99 -20.42
C MET A 264 4.50 -9.49 -20.60
N LYS A 265 5.36 -8.85 -19.78
CA LYS A 265 5.70 -7.43 -19.94
C LYS A 265 6.31 -7.16 -21.30
N ASP A 266 7.33 -7.94 -21.71
CA ASP A 266 8.04 -7.75 -22.95
C ASP A 266 7.13 -7.97 -24.17
N ARG A 267 6.28 -8.98 -24.13
CA ARG A 267 5.24 -9.21 -25.17
C ARG A 267 4.23 -8.07 -25.22
N GLY A 268 3.77 -7.57 -24.07
CA GLY A 268 2.86 -6.43 -24.02
C GLY A 268 3.48 -5.17 -24.64
N GLN A 269 4.76 -4.90 -24.35
CA GLN A 269 5.50 -3.79 -24.93
C GLN A 269 5.71 -3.96 -26.44
N LYS A 270 6.09 -5.15 -26.91
CA LYS A 270 6.22 -5.46 -28.35
C LYS A 270 4.90 -5.29 -29.08
N LEU A 271 3.80 -5.80 -28.50
CA LEU A 271 2.47 -5.65 -29.06
C LEU A 271 2.08 -4.16 -29.21
N LEU A 272 2.29 -3.36 -28.16
CA LEU A 272 1.99 -1.93 -28.21
C LEU A 272 2.85 -1.22 -29.26
N ALA A 273 4.15 -1.51 -29.30
CA ALA A 273 5.07 -0.90 -30.27
C ALA A 273 4.70 -1.27 -31.71
N ALA A 274 4.40 -2.53 -31.99
CA ALA A 274 3.97 -2.99 -33.30
C ALA A 274 2.64 -2.34 -33.74
N THR A 275 1.67 -2.26 -32.83
CA THR A 275 0.39 -1.60 -33.10
C THR A 275 0.58 -0.11 -33.40
N LEU A 276 1.45 0.59 -32.65
CA LEU A 276 1.69 2.02 -32.87
C LEU A 276 2.47 2.30 -34.17
N ALA A 277 3.31 1.35 -34.62
CA ALA A 277 4.04 1.45 -35.87
C ALA A 277 3.19 1.19 -37.12
N ALA A 278 2.15 0.34 -37.01
CA ALA A 278 1.22 0.07 -38.11
C ALA A 278 0.35 1.32 -38.39
N ARG A 279 -0.14 1.52 -39.62
CA ARG A 279 -1.14 2.52 -39.97
C ARG A 279 -2.55 2.01 -39.64
N ASP A 280 -3.50 2.90 -39.52
CA ASP A 280 -4.89 2.53 -39.27
C ASP A 280 -5.44 1.69 -40.44
N GLY A 281 -6.00 0.52 -40.13
CA GLY A 281 -6.46 -0.46 -41.09
C GLY A 281 -5.40 -1.43 -41.61
N ASP A 282 -4.11 -1.22 -41.32
CA ASP A 282 -3.05 -2.14 -41.73
C ASP A 282 -3.07 -3.42 -40.87
N GLU A 283 -2.83 -4.56 -41.51
CA GLU A 283 -2.59 -5.83 -40.84
C GLU A 283 -1.10 -5.94 -40.44
N TYR A 284 -0.84 -6.47 -39.26
CA TYR A 284 0.50 -6.74 -38.76
C TYR A 284 0.52 -8.01 -37.91
N GLU A 285 1.67 -8.62 -37.79
CA GLU A 285 1.85 -9.85 -37.02
C GLU A 285 2.78 -9.60 -35.80
N VAL A 286 2.38 -10.11 -34.62
CA VAL A 286 3.20 -10.08 -33.41
C VAL A 286 2.91 -11.29 -32.56
N ASP A 287 3.97 -12.01 -32.13
CA ASP A 287 3.92 -13.18 -31.24
C ASP A 287 2.88 -14.24 -31.66
N GLY A 288 2.67 -14.40 -32.98
CA GLY A 288 1.72 -15.35 -33.57
C GLY A 288 0.25 -14.89 -33.58
N TRP A 289 0.01 -13.62 -33.35
CA TRP A 289 -1.28 -12.97 -33.56
C TRP A 289 -1.22 -12.10 -34.83
N THR A 290 -2.13 -12.33 -35.77
CA THR A 290 -2.39 -11.41 -36.88
C THR A 290 -3.47 -10.44 -36.47
N LEU A 291 -3.16 -9.16 -36.49
CA LEU A 291 -3.98 -8.08 -35.97
C LEU A 291 -4.14 -6.98 -37.01
N GLU A 292 -5.30 -6.33 -37.05
CA GLU A 292 -5.58 -5.13 -37.83
C GLU A 292 -5.67 -3.93 -36.87
N ARG A 293 -4.89 -2.89 -37.12
CA ARG A 293 -4.96 -1.66 -36.30
C ARG A 293 -6.30 -0.95 -36.48
N LEU A 294 -6.91 -0.58 -35.34
CA LEU A 294 -8.14 0.18 -35.34
C LEU A 294 -7.87 1.66 -35.10
N ASP A 295 -8.38 2.51 -35.99
CA ASP A 295 -8.35 3.96 -35.79
C ASP A 295 -9.20 4.34 -34.58
N ARG A 296 -8.52 4.84 -33.56
CA ARG A 296 -9.14 5.44 -32.38
C ARG A 296 -8.31 6.64 -31.95
N PRO A 297 -8.87 7.84 -31.96
CA PRO A 297 -8.14 9.04 -31.60
C PRO A 297 -7.64 8.93 -30.14
N VAL A 298 -6.38 9.29 -29.96
CA VAL A 298 -5.81 9.49 -28.61
C VAL A 298 -6.36 10.81 -28.08
N PRO A 299 -7.01 10.82 -26.90
CA PRO A 299 -7.52 12.06 -26.34
C PRO A 299 -6.43 13.10 -26.14
N LYS A 300 -6.73 14.38 -26.39
CA LYS A 300 -5.77 15.47 -26.29
C LYS A 300 -5.10 15.50 -24.90
N GLY A 301 -3.77 15.60 -24.89
CA GLY A 301 -2.98 15.60 -23.65
C GLY A 301 -2.76 14.21 -23.02
N MET A 302 -3.15 13.14 -23.70
CA MET A 302 -2.88 11.76 -23.25
C MET A 302 -1.65 11.19 -23.99
N PRO A 303 -0.90 10.27 -23.35
CA PRO A 303 0.20 9.55 -23.99
C PRO A 303 -0.27 8.75 -25.21
N ALA A 304 0.59 8.60 -26.23
CA ALA A 304 0.29 7.85 -27.44
C ALA A 304 -0.13 6.39 -27.20
N ARG A 305 0.27 5.79 -26.08
CA ARG A 305 -0.13 4.46 -25.63
C ARG A 305 -1.58 4.35 -25.15
N THR A 306 -2.30 5.48 -25.05
CA THR A 306 -3.68 5.52 -24.54
C THR A 306 -4.66 5.20 -25.65
N ASN A 307 -5.68 4.37 -25.36
CA ASN A 307 -6.77 4.04 -26.28
C ASN A 307 -6.32 3.34 -27.57
N VAL A 308 -5.25 2.52 -27.49
CA VAL A 308 -4.75 1.71 -28.63
C VAL A 308 -5.52 0.40 -28.73
N TRP A 309 -6.10 0.13 -29.89
CA TRP A 309 -6.93 -1.04 -30.14
C TRP A 309 -6.56 -1.72 -31.45
N ALA A 310 -6.83 -3.01 -31.50
CA ALA A 310 -6.70 -3.81 -32.71
C ALA A 310 -7.87 -4.79 -32.85
N LYS A 311 -8.12 -5.25 -34.07
CA LYS A 311 -9.02 -6.35 -34.35
C LYS A 311 -8.19 -7.60 -34.53
N LEU A 312 -8.61 -8.70 -33.92
CA LEU A 312 -7.95 -10.00 -34.09
C LEU A 312 -8.42 -10.60 -35.41
N ILE A 313 -7.47 -10.91 -36.32
CA ILE A 313 -7.74 -11.54 -37.62
C ILE A 313 -7.48 -13.05 -37.50
N ALA A 314 -6.30 -13.44 -37.00
CA ALA A 314 -5.92 -14.85 -36.87
C ALA A 314 -5.00 -15.08 -35.66
N VAL A 315 -4.93 -16.34 -35.23
CA VAL A 315 -4.00 -16.82 -34.19
C VAL A 315 -3.25 -18.03 -34.73
N ALA A 316 -1.94 -18.04 -34.64
CA ALA A 316 -1.12 -19.16 -35.07
C ALA A 316 -1.44 -20.44 -34.27
N PRO A 317 -1.31 -21.63 -34.84
CA PRO A 317 -1.54 -22.90 -34.16
C PRO A 317 -0.70 -23.00 -32.86
N GLY A 318 -1.35 -23.38 -31.76
CA GLY A 318 -0.69 -23.53 -30.45
C GLY A 318 -0.48 -22.22 -29.66
N VAL A 319 -0.75 -21.08 -30.25
CA VAL A 319 -0.67 -19.78 -29.57
C VAL A 319 -1.99 -19.48 -28.84
N ARG A 320 -1.89 -18.99 -27.62
CA ARG A 320 -3.07 -18.58 -26.84
C ARG A 320 -3.63 -17.27 -27.40
N PRO A 321 -4.93 -17.20 -27.71
CA PRO A 321 -5.54 -15.95 -28.19
C PRO A 321 -5.53 -14.86 -27.10
N PRO A 322 -5.49 -13.57 -27.50
CA PRO A 322 -5.64 -12.47 -26.58
C PRO A 322 -7.06 -12.42 -25.99
N ARG A 323 -7.19 -11.80 -24.82
CA ARG A 323 -8.51 -11.50 -24.27
C ARG A 323 -9.19 -10.42 -25.10
N LEU A 324 -10.40 -10.74 -25.56
CA LEU A 324 -11.19 -9.81 -26.36
C LEU A 324 -12.14 -8.97 -25.47
N ASP A 325 -12.27 -7.70 -25.82
CA ASP A 325 -13.25 -6.75 -25.31
C ASP A 325 -14.25 -6.44 -26.43
N ASN A 326 -15.48 -6.94 -26.32
CA ASN A 326 -16.48 -6.80 -27.38
C ASN A 326 -15.93 -7.17 -28.77
N GLY A 327 -15.22 -8.31 -28.86
CA GLY A 327 -14.64 -8.80 -30.11
C GLY A 327 -13.36 -8.09 -30.56
N ARG A 328 -12.79 -7.18 -29.79
CA ARG A 328 -11.59 -6.39 -30.11
C ARG A 328 -10.50 -6.58 -29.08
N VAL A 329 -9.26 -6.36 -29.48
CA VAL A 329 -8.08 -6.42 -28.62
C VAL A 329 -7.79 -5.02 -28.06
N ASN A 330 -7.87 -4.86 -26.75
CA ASN A 330 -7.45 -3.64 -26.09
C ASN A 330 -5.95 -3.70 -25.78
N VAL A 331 -5.14 -3.20 -26.69
CA VAL A 331 -3.67 -3.27 -26.63
C VAL A 331 -3.13 -2.48 -25.44
N THR A 332 -3.66 -1.25 -25.24
CA THR A 332 -3.31 -0.43 -24.03
C THR A 332 -3.49 -1.22 -22.75
N ARG A 333 -4.62 -1.92 -22.61
CA ARG A 333 -4.92 -2.67 -21.37
C ARG A 333 -4.03 -3.90 -21.21
N ILE A 334 -3.69 -4.59 -22.30
CA ILE A 334 -2.79 -5.75 -22.24
C ILE A 334 -1.40 -5.31 -21.79
N GLU A 335 -0.86 -4.26 -22.42
CA GLU A 335 0.46 -3.73 -22.06
C GLU A 335 0.47 -3.23 -20.61
N GLU A 336 -0.52 -2.45 -20.22
CA GLU A 336 -0.62 -1.88 -18.87
C GLU A 336 -0.74 -2.97 -17.80
N ASN A 337 -1.58 -3.98 -18.03
CA ASN A 337 -1.73 -5.11 -17.12
C ASN A 337 -0.45 -5.93 -17.00
N SER A 338 0.24 -6.17 -18.10
CA SER A 338 1.50 -6.91 -18.14
C SER A 338 2.61 -6.15 -17.41
N PHE A 339 2.72 -4.84 -17.62
CA PHE A 339 3.66 -3.98 -16.92
C PHE A 339 3.44 -4.00 -15.40
N TRP A 340 2.21 -3.74 -14.94
CA TRP A 340 1.91 -3.73 -13.52
C TRP A 340 1.99 -5.12 -12.89
N GLY A 341 1.63 -6.17 -13.63
CA GLY A 341 1.80 -7.55 -13.22
C GLY A 341 3.26 -7.89 -12.94
N TRP A 342 4.15 -7.53 -13.85
CA TRP A 342 5.60 -7.67 -13.69
C TRP A 342 6.12 -6.84 -12.51
N ALA A 343 5.81 -5.55 -12.45
CA ALA A 343 6.30 -4.65 -11.41
C ALA A 343 5.91 -5.12 -10.01
N VAL A 344 4.65 -5.56 -9.83
CA VAL A 344 4.16 -6.13 -8.57
C VAL A 344 4.91 -7.43 -8.23
N THR A 345 5.05 -8.32 -9.20
CA THR A 345 5.70 -9.64 -9.00
C THR A 345 7.15 -9.49 -8.57
N GLU A 346 7.92 -8.69 -9.30
CA GLU A 346 9.34 -8.43 -8.97
C GLU A 346 9.48 -7.75 -7.62
N THR A 347 8.68 -6.70 -7.35
CA THR A 347 8.77 -6.00 -6.07
C THR A 347 8.43 -6.91 -4.91
N LEU A 348 7.37 -7.73 -5.01
CA LEU A 348 7.01 -8.67 -3.95
C LEU A 348 8.07 -9.78 -3.78
N ALA A 349 8.65 -10.27 -4.87
CA ALA A 349 9.70 -11.29 -4.84
C ALA A 349 10.99 -10.77 -4.21
N GLU A 350 11.37 -9.52 -4.50
CA GLU A 350 12.62 -8.92 -4.01
C GLU A 350 12.53 -8.40 -2.55
N THR A 351 11.32 -8.13 -2.05
CA THR A 351 11.14 -7.42 -0.76
C THR A 351 10.34 -8.20 0.27
N GLY A 352 9.51 -9.12 -0.14
CA GLY A 352 8.54 -9.77 0.75
C GLY A 352 7.53 -8.80 1.39
N LEU A 353 7.24 -7.66 0.77
CA LEU A 353 6.27 -6.67 1.26
C LEU A 353 4.88 -7.26 1.42
N ARG A 354 4.12 -6.74 2.37
CA ARG A 354 2.67 -6.96 2.42
C ARG A 354 2.01 -6.21 1.25
N ILE A 355 0.85 -6.68 0.81
CA ILE A 355 0.12 -6.02 -0.28
C ILE A 355 -0.27 -4.58 0.07
N GLU A 356 -0.59 -4.30 1.33
CA GLU A 356 -0.85 -2.97 1.85
C GLU A 356 0.38 -2.07 1.70
N GLU A 357 1.52 -2.55 2.18
CA GLU A 357 2.81 -1.85 2.12
C GLU A 357 3.22 -1.53 0.69
N LEU A 358 2.99 -2.47 -0.25
CA LEU A 358 3.24 -2.24 -1.68
C LEU A 358 2.40 -1.07 -2.22
N THR A 359 1.11 -1.01 -1.87
CA THR A 359 0.21 0.06 -2.34
C THR A 359 0.45 1.41 -1.66
N GLU A 360 1.18 1.43 -0.55
CA GLU A 360 1.59 2.63 0.18
C GLU A 360 2.91 3.21 -0.32
N LEU A 361 3.69 2.46 -1.10
CA LEU A 361 4.96 2.96 -1.62
C LEU A 361 4.77 4.23 -2.43
N SER A 362 5.50 5.26 -2.05
CA SER A 362 5.52 6.55 -2.71
C SER A 362 6.94 6.90 -3.15
N GLN A 363 7.09 7.97 -3.90
CA GLN A 363 8.40 8.50 -4.24
C GLN A 363 9.26 8.75 -2.98
N MET A 364 8.61 9.07 -1.85
CA MET A 364 9.29 9.30 -0.56
C MET A 364 9.79 8.02 0.10
N SER A 365 9.35 6.87 -0.36
CA SER A 365 9.82 5.56 0.14
C SER A 365 11.23 5.24 -0.34
N MET A 366 11.69 5.83 -1.44
CA MET A 366 13.06 5.63 -1.94
C MET A 366 14.01 6.55 -1.20
N ARG A 367 15.04 5.97 -0.57
CA ARG A 367 16.06 6.67 0.20
C ARG A 367 17.44 6.14 -0.14
N GLN A 368 18.46 6.87 0.29
CA GLN A 368 19.85 6.41 0.20
C GLN A 368 20.51 6.47 1.57
N TYR A 369 21.48 5.60 1.78
CA TYR A 369 22.35 5.58 2.93
C TYR A 369 23.81 5.43 2.45
N VAL A 370 24.72 6.21 3.03
CA VAL A 370 26.14 6.06 2.78
C VAL A 370 26.79 5.63 4.09
N PRO A 371 27.22 4.35 4.20
CA PRO A 371 27.98 3.92 5.35
C PRO A 371 29.28 4.70 5.46
N SER A 372 29.64 5.12 6.67
CA SER A 372 30.90 5.82 6.94
C SER A 372 32.13 4.96 6.63
N THR A 373 31.97 3.64 6.61
CA THR A 373 33.05 2.66 6.38
C THR A 373 33.38 2.45 4.90
N THR A 374 32.36 2.47 4.02
CA THR A 374 32.53 2.13 2.60
C THR A 374 32.38 3.30 1.65
N ASN A 375 31.79 4.39 2.11
CA ASN A 375 31.45 5.60 1.35
C ASN A 375 30.67 5.33 0.04
N THR A 376 30.07 4.13 -0.08
CA THR A 376 29.24 3.73 -1.23
C THR A 376 27.78 4.05 -0.97
N ILE A 377 27.05 4.50 -2.00
CA ILE A 377 25.61 4.75 -1.89
C ILE A 377 24.88 3.41 -1.79
N VAL A 378 24.14 3.20 -0.72
CA VAL A 378 23.25 2.06 -0.55
C VAL A 378 21.81 2.54 -0.73
N PRO A 379 21.13 2.10 -1.78
CA PRO A 379 19.73 2.43 -1.98
C PRO A 379 18.86 1.69 -0.96
N LEU A 380 17.96 2.42 -0.30
CA LEU A 380 17.07 1.91 0.73
C LEU A 380 15.61 2.14 0.37
N LEU A 381 14.78 1.15 0.61
CA LEU A 381 13.32 1.27 0.54
C LEU A 381 12.77 1.47 1.96
N HIS A 382 12.19 2.63 2.22
CA HIS A 382 11.51 2.93 3.46
C HIS A 382 10.05 2.44 3.38
N VAL A 383 9.72 1.51 4.26
CA VAL A 383 8.37 0.97 4.40
C VAL A 383 7.74 1.59 5.63
N VAL A 384 6.68 2.35 5.42
CA VAL A 384 5.93 3.01 6.50
C VAL A 384 5.24 1.99 7.40
N PRO A 385 4.94 2.34 8.67
CA PRO A 385 4.20 1.46 9.57
C PRO A 385 2.85 1.05 8.95
N SER A 386 2.58 -0.25 8.96
CA SER A 386 1.27 -0.81 8.63
C SER A 386 0.71 -1.51 9.87
N LYS A 387 0.10 -2.67 9.75
CA LYS A 387 -0.48 -3.45 10.88
C LYS A 387 0.43 -3.67 12.11
N THR A 388 1.72 -3.45 11.99
CA THR A 388 2.70 -3.68 13.07
C THR A 388 3.27 -2.40 13.67
N ASP A 389 2.78 -1.24 13.27
CA ASP A 389 3.19 0.11 13.74
C ASP A 389 4.72 0.35 13.80
N THR A 390 5.48 -0.43 13.04
CA THR A 390 6.94 -0.28 12.94
C THR A 390 7.36 0.03 11.52
N GLU A 391 8.06 1.16 11.36
CA GLU A 391 8.76 1.46 10.12
C GLU A 391 9.99 0.57 9.96
N ARG A 392 10.39 0.32 8.71
CA ARG A 392 11.61 -0.39 8.40
C ARG A 392 12.29 0.11 7.14
N LEU A 393 13.58 -0.07 7.08
CA LEU A 393 14.41 0.21 5.92
C LEU A 393 14.88 -1.11 5.32
N LEU A 394 14.59 -1.32 4.05
CA LEU A 394 15.04 -2.49 3.30
C LEU A 394 16.14 -2.05 2.34
N PRO A 395 17.35 -2.63 2.41
CA PRO A 395 18.35 -2.45 1.36
C PRO A 395 17.80 -2.98 0.02
N MET A 396 17.95 -2.19 -1.03
CA MET A 396 17.48 -2.58 -2.36
C MET A 396 18.58 -3.29 -3.14
N SER A 397 18.21 -4.41 -3.79
CA SER A 397 19.06 -5.04 -4.80
C SER A 397 19.11 -4.17 -6.06
N PRO A 398 20.14 -4.29 -6.91
CA PRO A 398 20.16 -3.61 -8.21
C PRO A 398 18.95 -3.97 -9.07
N GLU A 399 18.46 -5.20 -8.96
CA GLU A 399 17.26 -5.68 -9.65
C GLU A 399 16.02 -4.91 -9.19
N LEU A 400 15.84 -4.73 -7.89
CA LEU A 400 14.74 -3.95 -7.34
C LEU A 400 14.83 -2.48 -7.73
N VAL A 401 16.03 -1.89 -7.69
CA VAL A 401 16.25 -0.50 -8.14
C VAL A 401 15.78 -0.33 -9.58
N LYS A 402 16.19 -1.23 -10.49
CA LYS A 402 15.74 -1.22 -11.89
C LYS A 402 14.22 -1.27 -12.02
N VAL A 403 13.56 -2.15 -11.28
CA VAL A 403 12.09 -2.26 -11.28
C VAL A 403 11.46 -0.95 -10.81
N LEU A 404 11.91 -0.39 -9.68
CA LEU A 404 11.33 0.84 -9.13
C LEU A 404 11.60 2.07 -9.99
N VAL A 405 12.73 2.14 -10.71
CA VAL A 405 13.00 3.19 -11.71
C VAL A 405 12.01 3.10 -12.87
N GLU A 406 11.74 1.91 -13.39
CA GLU A 406 10.74 1.74 -14.45
C GLU A 406 9.33 2.08 -13.94
N VAL A 407 8.98 1.68 -12.72
CA VAL A 407 7.72 2.04 -12.05
C VAL A 407 7.60 3.55 -11.89
N GLN A 408 8.65 4.22 -11.42
CA GLN A 408 8.68 5.68 -11.27
C GLN A 408 8.49 6.40 -12.63
N ARG A 409 9.19 5.92 -13.66
CA ARG A 409 9.06 6.46 -15.03
C ARG A 409 7.61 6.28 -15.54
N ARG A 410 7.02 5.13 -15.29
CA ARG A 410 5.60 4.85 -15.64
C ARG A 410 4.63 5.73 -14.84
N ALA A 411 4.85 5.92 -13.54
CA ALA A 411 4.00 6.75 -12.68
C ALA A 411 4.05 8.24 -13.06
N LYS A 412 5.20 8.72 -13.54
CA LYS A 412 5.35 10.10 -14.09
C LYS A 412 4.52 10.30 -15.35
N ASP A 413 4.31 9.28 -16.14
CA ASP A 413 3.46 9.29 -17.35
C ASP A 413 3.79 10.46 -18.32
N GLY A 414 5.08 10.75 -18.50
CA GLY A 414 5.58 11.83 -19.34
C GLY A 414 5.70 13.20 -18.64
N SER A 415 5.26 13.32 -17.38
CA SER A 415 5.47 14.52 -16.58
C SER A 415 6.85 14.51 -15.87
N THR A 416 7.28 15.68 -15.38
CA THR A 416 8.52 15.78 -14.58
C THR A 416 8.36 15.23 -13.17
N VAL A 417 7.14 15.22 -12.64
CA VAL A 417 6.80 14.77 -11.29
C VAL A 417 5.76 13.65 -11.35
N ILE A 418 5.71 12.82 -10.31
CA ILE A 418 4.64 11.83 -10.14
C ILE A 418 3.39 12.59 -9.69
N PRO A 419 2.25 12.46 -10.42
CA PRO A 419 0.99 13.07 -10.01
C PRO A 419 0.54 12.55 -8.64
N LEU A 420 0.01 13.45 -7.81
CA LEU A 420 -0.55 13.08 -6.51
C LEU A 420 -1.79 12.19 -6.70
N SER A 421 -1.89 11.17 -5.89
CA SER A 421 -3.03 10.26 -5.86
C SER A 421 -3.44 9.94 -4.42
N VAL A 422 -4.71 9.64 -4.22
CA VAL A 422 -5.27 9.30 -2.91
C VAL A 422 -5.53 7.80 -2.86
N ARG A 423 -5.04 7.13 -1.80
CA ARG A 423 -5.29 5.71 -1.56
C ARG A 423 -6.47 5.56 -0.60
N TYR A 424 -7.38 4.65 -0.93
CA TYR A 424 -8.41 4.23 0.01
C TYR A 424 -7.95 2.98 0.78
N ASP A 425 -7.89 3.10 2.10
CA ASP A 425 -7.65 1.96 2.99
C ASP A 425 -8.94 1.20 3.26
N ASN A 426 -9.01 -0.05 2.78
CA ASN A 426 -10.20 -0.88 2.96
C ASN A 426 -10.35 -1.41 4.39
N ASP A 427 -9.28 -1.51 5.15
CA ASP A 427 -9.28 -2.00 6.52
C ASP A 427 -9.65 -0.86 7.48
N GLU A 428 -9.00 0.30 7.33
CA GLU A 428 -9.30 1.50 8.12
C GLU A 428 -10.52 2.30 7.63
N LYS A 429 -11.05 2.00 6.44
CA LYS A 429 -12.16 2.73 5.80
C LYS A 429 -11.91 4.24 5.67
N THR A 430 -10.65 4.61 5.51
CA THR A 430 -10.19 6.00 5.38
C THR A 430 -9.46 6.24 4.08
N PHE A 431 -9.33 7.50 3.71
CA PHE A 431 -8.50 7.91 2.58
C PHE A 431 -7.16 8.45 3.10
N SER A 432 -6.07 8.12 2.41
CA SER A 432 -4.77 8.73 2.67
C SER A 432 -4.75 10.19 2.23
N ASP A 433 -3.78 10.93 2.74
CA ASP A 433 -3.40 12.20 2.12
C ASP A 433 -2.97 11.98 0.66
N PRO A 434 -3.10 13.02 -0.20
CA PRO A 434 -2.58 12.97 -1.55
C PRO A 434 -1.06 12.81 -1.55
N LEU A 435 -0.55 11.71 -2.09
CA LEU A 435 0.88 11.38 -2.14
C LEU A 435 1.30 10.96 -3.56
N PRO A 436 2.59 11.12 -3.92
CA PRO A 436 3.13 10.65 -5.19
C PRO A 436 3.38 9.13 -5.13
N HIS A 437 2.29 8.34 -5.18
CA HIS A 437 2.39 6.88 -5.10
C HIS A 437 3.09 6.29 -6.32
N LEU A 438 3.96 5.29 -6.08
CA LEU A 438 4.67 4.57 -7.13
C LEU A 438 3.75 3.62 -7.89
N PHE A 439 2.96 2.83 -7.15
CA PHE A 439 2.02 1.87 -7.73
C PHE A 439 0.67 2.53 -8.02
N ALA A 440 0.71 3.58 -8.83
CA ALA A 440 -0.46 4.30 -9.30
C ALA A 440 -0.52 4.27 -10.83
N ARG A 441 -1.69 4.03 -11.37
CA ARG A 441 -1.94 3.92 -12.81
C ARG A 441 -3.02 4.89 -13.26
N ARG A 442 -2.98 5.23 -14.53
CA ARG A 442 -4.03 6.05 -15.13
C ARG A 442 -5.31 5.23 -15.34
N VAL A 443 -6.42 5.75 -14.88
CA VAL A 443 -7.76 5.21 -15.12
C VAL A 443 -8.63 6.36 -15.64
N GLY A 444 -8.84 6.39 -16.96
CA GLY A 444 -9.42 7.57 -17.62
C GLY A 444 -8.51 8.78 -17.50
N ALA A 445 -9.04 9.88 -17.02
CA ALA A 445 -8.28 11.12 -16.79
C ALA A 445 -7.50 11.15 -15.46
N ARG A 446 -7.57 10.10 -14.65
CA ARG A 446 -7.08 10.10 -13.26
C ARG A 446 -5.90 9.18 -13.04
N GLN A 447 -5.09 9.54 -12.03
CA GLN A 447 -4.10 8.66 -11.44
C GLN A 447 -4.73 7.98 -10.21
N GLU A 448 -4.83 6.64 -10.25
CA GLU A 448 -5.38 5.85 -9.15
C GLU A 448 -4.35 4.86 -8.63
N VAL A 449 -4.21 4.77 -7.30
CA VAL A 449 -3.40 3.72 -6.67
C VAL A 449 -3.97 2.35 -7.00
N VAL A 450 -3.11 1.39 -7.34
CA VAL A 450 -3.54 0.03 -7.65
C VAL A 450 -4.24 -0.59 -6.44
N SER A 451 -5.41 -1.18 -6.65
CA SER A 451 -6.16 -1.83 -5.57
C SER A 451 -5.61 -3.21 -5.26
N LYS A 452 -5.84 -3.70 -4.03
CA LYS A 452 -5.52 -5.09 -3.63
C LYS A 452 -6.15 -6.12 -4.57
N ALA A 453 -7.36 -5.86 -5.06
CA ALA A 453 -8.04 -6.73 -6.03
C ALA A 453 -7.30 -6.73 -7.37
N TYR A 454 -6.91 -5.57 -7.89
CA TYR A 454 -6.15 -5.47 -9.13
C TYR A 454 -4.82 -6.24 -9.03
N VAL A 455 -4.08 -6.11 -7.93
CA VAL A 455 -2.84 -6.87 -7.68
C VAL A 455 -3.10 -8.38 -7.76
N ARG A 456 -4.14 -8.87 -7.06
CA ARG A 456 -4.50 -10.29 -7.08
C ARG A 456 -4.87 -10.79 -8.47
N ASP A 457 -5.63 -10.00 -9.23
CA ASP A 457 -6.01 -10.33 -10.61
C ASP A 457 -4.78 -10.45 -11.52
N ARG A 458 -3.78 -9.56 -11.34
CA ARG A 458 -2.50 -9.65 -12.11
C ARG A 458 -1.73 -10.92 -11.77
N LEU A 459 -1.60 -11.26 -10.48
CA LEU A 459 -0.94 -12.49 -10.06
C LEU A 459 -1.66 -13.75 -10.58
N LEU A 460 -2.98 -13.75 -10.59
CA LEU A 460 -3.77 -14.85 -11.17
C LEU A 460 -3.56 -14.96 -12.69
N GLU A 461 -3.49 -13.86 -13.39
CA GLU A 461 -3.23 -13.83 -14.83
C GLU A 461 -1.83 -14.39 -15.16
N ILE A 462 -0.81 -14.02 -14.39
CA ILE A 462 0.54 -14.57 -14.52
C ILE A 462 0.53 -16.08 -14.24
N ALA A 463 -0.16 -16.54 -13.19
CA ALA A 463 -0.32 -17.95 -12.87
C ALA A 463 -0.96 -18.75 -14.01
N ASP A 464 -1.92 -18.14 -14.73
CA ASP A 464 -2.54 -18.73 -15.92
C ASP A 464 -1.56 -18.93 -17.06
N HIS A 465 -0.64 -17.98 -17.26
CA HIS A 465 0.37 -18.03 -18.30
C HIS A 465 1.55 -18.96 -17.93
N ALA A 466 1.95 -18.96 -16.67
CA ALA A 466 3.02 -19.81 -16.17
C ALA A 466 2.70 -21.31 -16.24
N ARG A 467 1.41 -21.67 -16.26
CA ARG A 467 0.93 -23.06 -16.33
C ARG A 467 1.61 -23.98 -15.31
N ILE A 468 1.81 -23.46 -14.10
CA ILE A 468 2.39 -24.25 -13.01
C ILE A 468 1.29 -25.14 -12.44
N VAL A 469 1.52 -26.44 -12.42
CA VAL A 469 0.58 -27.44 -11.91
C VAL A 469 1.28 -28.28 -10.85
N ASP A 470 0.59 -28.50 -9.73
CA ASP A 470 1.00 -29.43 -8.68
C ASP A 470 -0.13 -30.43 -8.41
N VAL A 471 0.17 -31.72 -8.48
CA VAL A 471 -0.80 -32.83 -8.32
C VAL A 471 -2.09 -32.60 -9.12
N GLY A 472 -1.96 -32.12 -10.38
CA GLY A 472 -3.08 -31.87 -11.29
C GLY A 472 -3.87 -30.58 -10.98
N GLN A 473 -3.52 -29.81 -9.96
CA GLN A 473 -4.15 -28.54 -9.63
C GLN A 473 -3.25 -27.36 -10.05
N LYS A 474 -3.90 -26.30 -10.57
CA LYS A 474 -3.23 -25.07 -10.94
C LYS A 474 -2.66 -24.40 -9.68
N VAL A 475 -1.41 -24.05 -9.72
CA VAL A 475 -0.73 -23.31 -8.65
C VAL A 475 -0.89 -21.81 -8.86
N THR A 476 -1.33 -21.13 -7.82
CA THR A 476 -1.42 -19.66 -7.78
C THR A 476 -0.55 -19.12 -6.65
N LEU A 477 0.10 -17.99 -6.85
CA LEU A 477 0.83 -17.28 -5.82
C LEU A 477 0.01 -16.09 -5.32
N THR A 478 -0.07 -15.96 -4.01
CA THR A 478 -0.66 -14.80 -3.35
C THR A 478 0.44 -13.86 -2.85
N PRO A 479 0.18 -12.57 -2.61
CA PRO A 479 1.18 -11.65 -2.03
C PRO A 479 1.80 -12.20 -0.74
N HIS A 480 1.03 -12.92 0.06
CA HIS A 480 1.53 -13.52 1.29
C HIS A 480 2.45 -14.73 1.06
N ASP A 481 2.27 -15.44 -0.05
CA ASP A 481 3.21 -16.52 -0.45
C ASP A 481 4.57 -15.94 -0.80
N PHE A 482 4.65 -14.82 -1.54
CA PHE A 482 5.92 -14.13 -1.81
C PHE A 482 6.66 -13.77 -0.52
N ARG A 483 5.95 -13.24 0.48
CA ARG A 483 6.55 -12.90 1.77
C ARG A 483 7.12 -14.14 2.49
N ARG A 484 6.43 -15.28 2.42
CA ARG A 484 6.92 -16.55 3.00
C ARG A 484 8.13 -17.08 2.25
N LEU A 485 8.09 -17.04 0.92
CA LEU A 485 9.20 -17.46 0.08
C LEU A 485 10.44 -16.61 0.33
N PHE A 486 10.28 -15.28 0.36
CA PHE A 486 11.34 -14.34 0.69
C PHE A 486 11.92 -14.58 2.09
N SER A 487 11.05 -14.75 3.09
CA SER A 487 11.47 -15.08 4.46
C SER A 487 12.25 -16.39 4.53
N THR A 488 11.79 -17.43 3.84
CA THR A 488 12.44 -18.74 3.79
C THR A 488 13.80 -18.65 3.10
N GLU A 489 13.88 -17.90 2.02
CA GLU A 489 15.13 -17.70 1.27
C GLU A 489 16.17 -16.91 2.08
N LEU A 490 15.76 -15.85 2.80
CA LEU A 490 16.64 -15.09 3.70
C LEU A 490 17.29 -16.01 4.74
N VAL A 491 16.48 -16.82 5.42
CA VAL A 491 16.97 -17.73 6.47
C VAL A 491 17.81 -18.88 5.85
N ALA A 492 17.35 -19.45 4.75
CA ALA A 492 18.08 -20.52 4.05
C ALA A 492 19.44 -20.06 3.50
N SER A 493 19.57 -18.76 3.18
CA SER A 493 20.82 -18.16 2.74
C SER A 493 21.77 -17.80 3.90
N GLY A 494 21.41 -18.13 5.15
CA GLY A 494 22.25 -17.93 6.32
C GLY A 494 22.07 -16.58 7.02
N LEU A 495 21.04 -15.77 6.62
CA LEU A 495 20.76 -14.54 7.35
C LEU A 495 20.22 -14.89 8.74
N PRO A 496 20.77 -14.30 9.82
CA PRO A 496 20.29 -14.54 11.18
C PRO A 496 18.78 -14.20 11.31
N LEU A 497 18.05 -15.09 11.99
CA LEU A 497 16.59 -15.01 12.10
C LEU A 497 16.08 -13.65 12.64
N HIS A 498 16.82 -13.04 13.56
CA HIS A 498 16.46 -11.74 14.14
C HIS A 498 16.61 -10.60 13.12
N ILE A 499 17.60 -10.67 12.22
CA ILE A 499 17.78 -9.70 11.15
C ILE A 499 16.67 -9.90 10.10
N ALA A 500 16.41 -11.14 9.68
CA ALA A 500 15.31 -11.46 8.78
C ALA A 500 13.96 -10.99 9.33
N SER A 501 13.70 -11.19 10.63
CA SER A 501 12.49 -10.71 11.31
C SER A 501 12.35 -9.19 11.26
N LYS A 502 13.45 -8.46 11.48
CA LYS A 502 13.47 -7.00 11.43
C LYS A 502 13.22 -6.48 10.00
N LEU A 503 13.83 -7.09 8.98
CA LEU A 503 13.58 -6.76 7.57
C LEU A 503 12.12 -7.01 7.18
N LEU A 504 11.49 -8.04 7.74
CA LEU A 504 10.10 -8.36 7.49
C LEU A 504 9.12 -7.55 8.35
N GLY A 505 9.57 -6.84 9.40
CA GLY A 505 8.72 -6.11 10.33
C GLY A 505 7.83 -7.06 11.15
N HIS A 506 8.36 -8.21 11.60
CA HIS A 506 7.64 -9.12 12.48
C HIS A 506 7.84 -8.71 13.93
N LEU A 507 6.74 -8.38 14.63
CA LEU A 507 6.78 -7.98 16.06
C LEU A 507 6.97 -9.13 17.04
N ASN A 508 6.71 -10.38 16.65
CA ASN A 508 6.63 -11.52 17.56
C ASN A 508 7.88 -12.40 17.56
N LEU A 509 8.96 -11.85 18.05
CA LEU A 509 9.99 -12.63 18.73
C LEU A 509 10.18 -12.00 20.11
N GLN A 510 9.70 -12.65 21.15
CA GLN A 510 9.92 -12.24 22.56
C GLN A 510 11.40 -12.10 22.91
N THR A 511 12.28 -12.51 22.01
CA THR A 511 13.73 -12.35 22.08
C THR A 511 14.24 -10.98 21.63
N THR A 512 13.40 -10.10 21.10
CA THR A 512 13.86 -8.83 20.49
C THR A 512 14.21 -7.75 21.50
N ARG A 513 13.94 -7.90 22.76
CA ARG A 513 14.39 -6.94 23.82
C ARG A 513 15.90 -6.75 23.88
N GLY A 514 16.70 -7.68 23.35
CA GLY A 514 18.17 -7.60 23.31
C GLY A 514 18.77 -7.09 21.99
N TYR A 515 17.99 -6.92 20.93
CA TYR A 515 18.50 -6.64 19.58
C TYR A 515 18.34 -5.19 19.10
N THR A 516 18.08 -4.25 20.00
CA THR A 516 18.11 -2.82 19.70
C THR A 516 19.47 -2.30 19.23
N ALA A 517 20.51 -3.14 19.22
CA ALA A 517 21.88 -2.84 18.81
C ALA A 517 22.33 -3.59 17.53
N VAL A 518 21.44 -4.01 16.65
CA VAL A 518 21.87 -4.43 15.31
C VAL A 518 22.12 -3.15 14.50
N TRP A 519 23.40 -2.88 14.28
CA TRP A 519 23.85 -1.72 13.52
C TRP A 519 23.38 -1.85 12.06
N PRO A 520 23.02 -0.75 11.39
CA PRO A 520 22.65 -0.77 9.97
C PRO A 520 23.69 -1.48 9.09
N GLU A 521 24.98 -1.35 9.43
CA GLU A 521 26.09 -1.99 8.72
C GLU A 521 25.99 -3.51 8.71
N HIS A 522 25.67 -4.16 9.83
CA HIS A 522 25.54 -5.62 9.90
C HIS A 522 24.32 -6.13 9.09
N VAL A 523 23.25 -5.35 9.04
CA VAL A 523 22.09 -5.67 8.20
C VAL A 523 22.47 -5.59 6.72
N LEU A 524 23.25 -4.58 6.35
CA LEU A 524 23.72 -4.38 4.98
C LEU A 524 24.68 -5.48 4.52
N GLU A 525 25.68 -5.83 5.33
CA GLU A 525 26.63 -6.90 5.03
C GLU A 525 25.92 -8.24 4.81
N ALA A 526 25.02 -8.60 5.74
CA ALA A 526 24.25 -9.83 5.64
C ALA A 526 23.34 -9.85 4.42
N HIS A 527 22.72 -8.72 4.08
CA HIS A 527 21.88 -8.59 2.88
C HIS A 527 22.72 -8.65 1.60
N HIS A 528 23.89 -8.00 1.54
CA HIS A 528 24.81 -8.08 0.39
C HIS A 528 25.26 -9.51 0.14
N ALA A 529 25.63 -10.26 1.20
CA ALA A 529 25.99 -11.67 1.08
C ALA A 529 24.83 -12.52 0.54
N PHE A 530 23.61 -12.26 0.98
CA PHE A 530 22.40 -12.90 0.48
C PHE A 530 22.16 -12.59 -1.02
N VAL A 531 22.23 -11.33 -1.42
CA VAL A 531 22.04 -10.91 -2.81
C VAL A 531 23.12 -11.49 -3.71
N ALA A 532 24.39 -11.49 -3.27
CA ALA A 532 25.49 -12.09 -4.01
C ALA A 532 25.24 -13.60 -4.28
N ARG A 533 24.81 -14.33 -3.23
CA ARG A 533 24.47 -15.75 -3.38
C ARG A 533 23.25 -15.98 -4.29
N ARG A 534 22.25 -15.13 -4.22
CA ARG A 534 21.07 -15.19 -5.09
C ARG A 534 21.44 -14.97 -6.56
N ARG A 535 22.40 -14.05 -6.84
CA ARG A 535 22.92 -13.81 -8.19
C ARG A 535 23.63 -15.03 -8.75
N THR A 536 24.37 -15.79 -7.94
CA THR A 536 25.06 -17.01 -8.42
C THR A 536 24.10 -18.14 -8.82
N LEU A 537 22.85 -18.09 -8.34
CA LEU A 537 21.80 -19.07 -8.66
C LEU A 537 20.94 -18.69 -9.88
N ARG A 538 21.15 -17.48 -10.45
CA ARG A 538 20.41 -16.99 -11.61
C ARG A 538 21.21 -17.18 -12.90
N PRO A 539 20.53 -17.36 -14.05
CA PRO A 539 21.20 -17.40 -15.35
C PRO A 539 22.02 -16.12 -15.60
N TYR A 540 23.19 -16.27 -16.21
CA TYR A 540 24.17 -15.18 -16.41
C TYR A 540 23.58 -13.93 -17.12
N GLY A 541 22.61 -14.12 -18.01
CA GLY A 541 21.93 -13.03 -18.71
C GLY A 541 21.01 -12.15 -17.86
N GLU A 542 20.64 -12.62 -16.65
CA GLU A 542 19.77 -11.87 -15.72
C GLU A 542 20.56 -10.95 -14.75
N ASN A 543 21.88 -11.15 -14.65
CA ASN A 543 22.77 -10.44 -13.72
C ASN A 543 23.28 -9.11 -14.28
N ARG A 544 22.56 -8.47 -15.19
CA ARG A 544 22.96 -7.17 -15.73
C ARG A 544 22.99 -6.13 -14.60
N GLU A 545 24.12 -5.51 -14.38
CA GLU A 545 24.22 -4.32 -13.53
C GLU A 545 23.40 -3.18 -14.11
N ALA A 546 22.86 -2.33 -13.22
CA ALA A 546 22.20 -1.13 -13.67
C ALA A 546 23.19 -0.26 -14.47
N THR A 547 22.76 0.26 -15.61
CA THR A 547 23.62 1.13 -16.44
C THR A 547 23.93 2.42 -15.68
N GLU A 548 25.05 3.06 -16.00
CA GLU A 548 25.41 4.38 -15.45
C GLU A 548 24.28 5.40 -15.59
N LYS A 549 23.50 5.33 -16.67
CA LYS A 549 22.33 6.19 -16.87
C LYS A 549 21.20 5.89 -15.90
N GLU A 550 20.92 4.61 -15.62
CA GLU A 550 19.90 4.20 -14.63
C GLU A 550 20.35 4.59 -13.21
N TRP A 551 21.64 4.49 -12.91
CA TRP A 551 22.21 4.99 -11.66
C TRP A 551 22.17 6.52 -11.58
N ALA A 552 22.53 7.23 -12.65
CA ALA A 552 22.47 8.69 -12.70
C ALA A 552 21.01 9.20 -12.54
N ASP A 553 20.04 8.56 -13.17
CA ASP A 553 18.62 8.89 -13.01
C ASP A 553 18.14 8.65 -11.57
N PHE A 554 18.66 7.61 -10.90
CA PHE A 554 18.39 7.32 -9.50
C PHE A 554 19.07 8.34 -8.58
N GLU A 555 20.35 8.65 -8.80
CA GLU A 555 21.13 9.63 -8.03
C GLU A 555 20.60 11.05 -8.21
N ASN A 556 20.24 11.46 -9.44
CA ASN A 556 19.65 12.77 -9.69
C ASN A 556 18.35 13.01 -8.92
N HIS A 557 17.62 11.95 -8.58
CA HIS A 557 16.47 12.05 -7.69
C HIS A 557 16.86 12.54 -6.28
N PHE A 558 18.07 12.25 -5.82
CA PHE A 558 18.58 12.61 -4.48
C PHE A 558 19.44 13.89 -4.49
N LEU A 559 19.97 14.33 -5.65
CA LEU A 559 20.85 15.50 -5.78
C LEU A 559 20.18 16.85 -5.44
N LEU A 560 18.85 16.90 -5.33
CA LEU A 560 18.09 18.12 -5.01
C LEU A 560 18.12 18.53 -3.52
N ARG A 561 19.00 17.95 -2.69
CA ARG A 561 19.02 18.16 -1.24
C ARG A 561 20.34 18.73 -0.72
N LYS A 562 21.07 19.45 -1.54
CA LYS A 562 22.29 20.12 -1.08
C LYS A 562 21.94 21.25 -0.11
N VAL A 563 22.54 21.22 1.06
CA VAL A 563 22.51 22.29 2.06
C VAL A 563 23.91 22.88 2.23
N ALA A 564 24.00 24.01 2.91
CA ALA A 564 25.26 24.77 3.02
C ALA A 564 26.48 24.01 3.57
N LEU A 565 26.30 22.93 4.29
CA LEU A 565 27.34 22.11 4.91
C LEU A 565 27.46 20.70 4.31
N GLY A 566 26.69 20.35 3.25
CA GLY A 566 26.67 19.01 2.67
C GLY A 566 25.29 18.61 2.18
N ASP A 567 24.98 17.30 2.27
CA ASP A 567 23.72 16.77 1.82
C ASP A 567 22.76 16.48 2.98
N CYS A 568 21.50 16.91 2.84
CA CYS A 568 20.46 16.61 3.82
C CYS A 568 19.85 15.24 3.54
N ARG A 569 20.12 14.26 4.39
CA ARG A 569 19.58 12.89 4.30
C ARG A 569 18.24 12.70 5.01
N ARG A 570 17.60 13.80 5.39
CA ARG A 570 16.27 13.75 5.99
C ARG A 570 15.25 13.18 4.98
N PRO A 571 14.27 12.41 5.45
CA PRO A 571 13.14 11.99 4.62
C PRO A 571 12.48 13.17 3.92
N PHE A 572 12.15 13.02 2.65
CA PHE A 572 11.48 14.06 1.87
C PHE A 572 10.13 14.40 2.52
N ALA A 573 9.74 15.68 2.47
CA ALA A 573 8.49 16.24 3.01
C ALA A 573 8.31 16.11 4.54
N THR A 574 9.33 15.70 5.31
CA THR A 574 9.25 15.83 6.77
C THR A 574 9.66 17.26 7.17
N PRO A 575 8.95 17.94 8.10
CA PRO A 575 9.32 19.27 8.56
C PRO A 575 10.71 19.26 9.18
N CYS A 576 11.50 20.31 8.93
CA CYS A 576 12.83 20.44 9.49
C CYS A 576 12.73 21.04 10.89
N VAL A 577 12.98 20.22 11.91
CA VAL A 577 13.09 20.72 13.30
C VAL A 577 14.37 21.48 13.60
N HIS A 578 15.33 21.48 12.64
CA HIS A 578 16.63 22.13 12.77
C HIS A 578 16.82 23.23 11.71
N GLU A 579 15.76 23.96 11.33
CA GLU A 579 15.90 25.05 10.38
C GLU A 579 17.10 25.94 10.73
N ASN A 580 18.05 26.06 9.77
CA ASN A 580 19.32 26.78 9.91
C ASN A 580 20.36 26.19 10.90
N ALA A 581 20.09 25.09 11.58
CA ALA A 581 21.01 24.45 12.53
C ALA A 581 21.54 23.10 12.01
N CYS A 582 21.93 23.03 10.73
CA CYS A 582 22.34 21.78 10.08
C CYS A 582 23.54 21.10 10.77
N ALA A 583 24.45 21.84 11.40
CA ALA A 583 25.58 21.26 12.13
C ALA A 583 25.16 20.31 13.27
N LYS A 584 24.04 20.59 13.94
CA LYS A 584 23.47 19.75 15.01
C LYS A 584 22.66 18.57 14.45
N CYS A 585 22.28 18.60 13.18
CA CYS A 585 21.35 17.65 12.61
C CYS A 585 21.99 16.30 12.32
N ARG A 586 21.41 15.21 12.86
CA ARG A 586 21.86 13.82 12.61
C ARG A 586 21.73 13.39 11.15
N PHE A 587 20.93 14.10 10.35
CA PHE A 587 20.71 13.81 8.94
C PHE A 587 21.64 14.57 8.00
N LEU A 588 22.54 15.40 8.53
CA LEU A 588 23.55 16.06 7.72
C LEU A 588 24.65 15.06 7.35
N ASP A 589 24.85 14.89 6.08
CA ASP A 589 26.04 14.25 5.53
C ASP A 589 27.01 15.33 5.06
N VAL A 590 28.08 15.50 5.80
CA VAL A 590 28.99 16.64 5.62
C VAL A 590 29.76 16.51 4.33
N ASP A 591 29.77 17.59 3.54
CA ASP A 591 30.63 17.72 2.36
C ASP A 591 32.09 17.91 2.81
N PRO A 592 33.03 17.04 2.41
CA PRO A 592 34.45 17.22 2.71
C PRO A 592 35.03 18.53 2.20
N TYR A 593 34.48 19.08 1.09
CA TYR A 593 34.90 20.38 0.55
C TYR A 593 34.33 21.58 1.34
N GLY A 594 33.38 21.33 2.26
CA GLY A 594 32.82 22.33 3.16
C GLY A 594 33.69 22.64 4.40
N LEU A 595 34.89 22.05 4.51
CA LEU A 595 35.76 22.18 5.67
C LEU A 595 36.03 23.61 6.08
N GLY A 596 36.40 24.48 5.12
CA GLY A 596 36.69 25.91 5.37
C GLY A 596 35.50 26.66 5.98
N ARG A 597 34.27 26.28 5.62
CA ARG A 597 33.07 26.87 6.23
C ARG A 597 32.84 26.41 7.67
N LEU A 598 33.15 25.18 7.97
CA LEU A 598 33.10 24.64 9.34
C LEU A 598 34.15 25.28 10.25
N GLU A 599 35.34 25.62 9.71
CA GLU A 599 36.41 26.35 10.42
C GLU A 599 35.94 27.78 10.75
N ILE A 600 35.34 28.48 9.82
CA ILE A 600 34.77 29.81 10.06
C ILE A 600 33.67 29.76 11.13
N MET A 601 32.82 28.73 11.09
CA MET A 601 31.76 28.56 12.09
C MET A 601 32.32 28.23 13.48
N GLU A 602 33.39 27.45 13.55
CA GLU A 602 34.09 27.14 14.82
C GLU A 602 34.66 28.42 15.42
N THR A 603 35.45 29.19 14.66
CA THR A 603 36.05 30.46 15.11
C THR A 603 34.96 31.45 15.58
N ASN A 604 33.91 31.66 14.79
CA ASN A 604 32.82 32.56 15.17
C ASN A 604 32.11 32.12 16.45
N ALA A 605 31.93 30.82 16.66
CA ALA A 605 31.31 30.31 17.86
C ALA A 605 32.23 30.43 19.08
N GLU A 606 33.56 30.30 18.93
CA GLU A 606 34.56 30.52 19.97
C GLU A 606 34.60 32.00 20.36
N ASP A 607 34.64 32.91 19.42
CA ASP A 607 34.64 34.36 19.68
C ASP A 607 33.38 34.78 20.47
N ARG A 608 32.20 34.29 20.04
CA ARG A 608 30.93 34.55 20.72
C ARG A 608 30.89 33.90 22.12
N LEU A 609 31.51 32.76 22.30
CA LEU A 609 31.61 32.12 23.62
C LEU A 609 32.45 32.96 24.59
N VAL A 610 33.56 33.57 24.11
CA VAL A 610 34.37 34.49 24.90
C VAL A 610 33.57 35.72 25.31
N GLU A 611 32.81 36.31 24.35
CA GLU A 611 31.93 37.43 24.64
C GLU A 611 30.80 37.05 25.65
N ALA A 612 30.10 35.94 25.44
CA ALA A 612 29.02 35.48 26.33
C ALA A 612 29.53 35.21 27.76
N ARG A 613 30.72 34.65 27.88
CA ARG A 613 31.35 34.45 29.21
C ARG A 613 31.70 35.77 29.88
N GLY A 614 32.23 36.74 29.12
CA GLY A 614 32.51 38.08 29.60
C GLY A 614 31.27 38.86 30.08
N GLN A 615 30.16 38.62 29.44
CA GLN A 615 28.85 39.23 29.76
C GLN A 615 27.99 38.37 30.75
N VAL A 616 28.50 37.22 31.16
CA VAL A 616 27.80 36.29 32.10
C VAL A 616 26.45 35.79 31.57
N TRP A 617 26.31 35.61 30.26
CA TRP A 617 25.11 35.06 29.61
C TRP A 617 25.09 33.53 29.68
N LEU A 618 24.76 32.96 30.84
CA LEU A 618 24.89 31.53 31.12
C LEU A 618 24.13 30.63 30.14
N GLY A 619 22.95 31.04 29.70
CA GLY A 619 22.15 30.29 28.71
C GLY A 619 22.81 30.25 27.32
N GLU A 620 23.43 31.35 26.89
CA GLU A 620 24.11 31.44 25.61
C GLU A 620 25.48 30.71 25.69
N VAL A 621 26.15 30.75 26.80
CA VAL A 621 27.38 29.96 27.07
C VAL A 621 27.10 28.46 26.84
N ALA A 622 26.07 27.91 27.49
CA ALA A 622 25.72 26.50 27.34
C ALA A 622 25.32 26.13 25.89
N ALA A 623 24.56 26.99 25.21
CA ALA A 623 24.16 26.77 23.84
C ALA A 623 25.33 26.84 22.83
N LEU A 624 26.29 27.71 23.06
CA LEU A 624 27.52 27.84 22.25
C LEU A 624 28.46 26.68 22.49
N GLU A 625 28.64 26.24 23.74
CA GLU A 625 29.46 25.05 24.08
C GLU A 625 28.89 23.81 23.39
N GLU A 626 27.57 23.58 23.45
CA GLU A 626 26.92 22.48 22.75
C GLU A 626 27.12 22.60 21.22
N SER A 627 26.98 23.80 20.67
CA SER A 627 27.16 24.05 19.23
C SER A 627 28.59 23.75 18.80
N LEU A 628 29.60 24.15 19.57
CA LEU A 628 31.02 23.86 19.31
C LEU A 628 31.31 22.36 19.28
N VAL A 629 30.72 21.58 20.17
CA VAL A 629 30.86 20.11 20.16
C VAL A 629 30.38 19.55 18.80
N HIS A 630 29.23 20.00 18.34
CA HIS A 630 28.67 19.54 17.05
C HIS A 630 29.50 20.02 15.85
N ILE A 631 29.93 21.27 15.83
CA ILE A 631 30.74 21.82 14.72
C ILE A 631 32.08 21.07 14.65
N ARG A 632 32.76 20.85 15.76
CA ARG A 632 34.05 20.11 15.82
C ARG A 632 33.87 18.66 15.37
N ARG A 633 32.79 18.00 15.76
CA ARG A 633 32.48 16.66 15.28
C ARG A 633 32.31 16.64 13.77
N ARG A 634 31.55 17.59 13.20
CA ARG A 634 31.36 17.71 11.73
C ARG A 634 32.64 18.01 11.00
N LYS A 635 33.52 18.82 11.58
CA LYS A 635 34.84 19.10 11.03
C LYS A 635 35.68 17.83 10.95
N GLN A 636 35.76 17.04 12.05
CA GLN A 636 36.44 15.75 12.05
C GLN A 636 35.88 14.77 11.03
N GLU A 637 34.54 14.71 10.87
CA GLU A 637 33.88 13.90 9.84
C GLU A 637 34.29 14.34 8.42
N ALA A 638 34.37 15.65 8.15
CA ALA A 638 34.82 16.21 6.87
C ALA A 638 36.31 15.91 6.60
N GLU A 639 37.15 16.08 7.59
CA GLU A 639 38.60 15.78 7.51
C GLU A 639 38.84 14.31 7.22
N ALA A 640 38.15 13.42 7.93
CA ALA A 640 38.23 11.97 7.72
C ALA A 640 37.78 11.55 6.31
N LYS A 641 36.72 12.18 5.79
CA LYS A 641 36.28 11.95 4.41
C LYS A 641 37.29 12.45 3.39
N MET A 642 37.86 13.64 3.61
CA MET A 642 38.88 14.21 2.73
C MET A 642 40.14 13.33 2.70
N ALA A 643 40.57 12.82 3.87
CA ALA A 643 41.70 11.90 3.97
C ALA A 643 41.46 10.61 3.17
N ARG A 644 40.24 10.05 3.23
CA ARG A 644 39.87 8.86 2.44
C ARG A 644 39.86 9.13 0.93
N ILE A 645 39.33 10.27 0.50
CA ILE A 645 39.34 10.67 -0.91
C ILE A 645 40.77 10.78 -1.43
N ARG A 646 41.69 11.35 -0.63
CA ARG A 646 43.10 11.46 -0.98
C ARG A 646 43.81 10.10 -1.03
N ALA A 647 43.50 9.21 -0.08
CA ALA A 647 44.06 7.85 -0.04
C ALA A 647 43.53 6.95 -1.19
N GLY A 648 42.28 7.11 -1.59
CA GLY A 648 41.68 6.35 -2.70
C GLY A 648 42.08 6.83 -4.10
N SER A 649 42.67 8.02 -4.23
CA SER A 649 43.24 8.50 -5.49
C SER A 649 44.64 7.99 -5.78
N ASP A 650 45.32 7.39 -4.80
CA ASP A 650 46.65 6.78 -5.00
C ASP A 650 46.58 5.29 -5.48
N ASP A 651 45.42 4.65 -5.42
CA ASP A 651 45.20 3.27 -5.89
C ASP A 651 44.65 3.17 -7.34
N LEU A 652 44.57 4.28 -8.07
CA LEU A 652 44.07 4.36 -9.45
C LEU A 652 45.10 4.97 -10.44
N ILE A 653 46.42 4.81 -10.15
CA ILE A 653 47.49 5.09 -11.14
C ILE A 653 48.19 3.77 -11.49
#